data_566ddd6b83f1ef6dfbad86fad0df4e9f
#
_entry.id   566ddd6b83f1ef6dfbad86fad0df4e9f
#
_cell.length_a   1.000
_cell.length_b   1.000
_cell.length_c   1.000
_cell.angle_alpha   90.00
_cell.angle_beta   90.00
_cell.angle_gamma   90.00
#
_symmetry.space_group_name_H-M   'P 1'
#
loop_
_entity.id
_entity.type
_entity.pdbx_description
1 polymer ?
#
loop_
_entity_poly.entity_id
_entity_poly.type
_entity_poly.pdbx_seq_one_letter_code
_entity_poly.pdbx_strand_id
1 'polypeptide(L)'
;MKMRRLISAIIALLLVVNLSVTAFAAEWYLEDGDITVSAGDSGQTVSQGSSTDVADNAPVIKQRDSSKTTDSTITISTSDNATANVTIQDINISSTGDAIDVGSSSANITLEGDNKIFSESGSALHVSDGDVTITGSGSLKAEIGDNEDNNNHNAKIGSHKDEDMSGKIHITGSATVTTEDDGEEDDFYGDGAGIGSGKDGNMSGSITIDENAKVNAFSQENGAGIGSGEDGNMSGGSITISGNAQVTAGSGWDGAGIGAGDDGDMSGSITIDGNAKVTAWSEDGGVGIGSGEDGDVSGTITIGGSAQVTAGSDDDGAGIGAGEDGSITSTGRIILRDSAKVTAIGENEGAGIGTGESGFMDGLIIIQDNAQVTAIAGEDAAAIGSDDKDDMRGTILILGNARITTGRLWDDDIHFNYKTKKIEYTLDENAIGRIGDGQNAYHESSYGHYVIGPDVTINGLNGSDIEKLKDYINMRLSGENHDGDPENLTALDIRSENGKFIVTADGEGTVEKILYGGSETVPAAPGTYPVTCVLRLGDETIEFRIGTLVVPEGKSDDADTLQSPLYRVTDKDGKDIAYTAEQKDGVLTVTVDADFAVLTGKLSGIGTLKAQGVEKIVFVTKDATSAFRLADLLEKGAAGETYKLTHDGKTAAFTAGGQQTDISDILVKA
;
A
#
# COMPACT_ATOMS: atom_id res chain seq x y z
N MET A 1 -51.37 42.22 29.85
CA MET A 1 -51.95 40.96 29.36
C MET A 1 -51.68 40.71 27.85
N LYS A 2 -51.76 41.69 26.99
CA LYS A 2 -51.47 41.52 25.51
C LYS A 2 -50.04 41.17 25.18
N MET A 3 -49.04 41.71 25.88
CA MET A 3 -47.62 41.46 25.62
C MET A 3 -47.17 40.01 26.00
N ARG A 4 -47.74 39.44 27.08
CA ARG A 4 -47.48 38.03 27.44
C ARG A 4 -48.05 37.02 26.43
N ARG A 5 -49.18 37.35 25.79
CA ARG A 5 -49.79 36.49 24.76
C ARG A 5 -48.98 36.58 23.42
N LEU A 6 -48.38 37.75 23.12
CA LEU A 6 -47.51 37.89 21.96
C LEU A 6 -46.20 37.14 22.11
N ILE A 7 -45.58 37.20 23.30
CA ILE A 7 -44.35 36.46 23.62
C ILE A 7 -44.58 34.93 23.58
N SER A 8 -45.76 34.48 24.12
CA SER A 8 -46.09 33.05 24.05
C SER A 8 -46.38 32.57 22.63
N ALA A 9 -46.94 33.44 21.76
CA ALA A 9 -47.13 33.10 20.35
C ALA A 9 -45.82 33.06 19.55
N ILE A 10 -44.87 33.97 19.85
CA ILE A 10 -43.56 34.01 19.23
C ILE A 10 -42.74 32.80 19.71
N ILE A 11 -42.79 32.41 20.99
CA ILE A 11 -42.13 31.22 21.51
C ILE A 11 -42.72 29.96 20.89
N ALA A 12 -44.06 29.87 20.74
CA ALA A 12 -44.71 28.74 20.08
C ALA A 12 -44.37 28.69 18.59
N LEU A 13 -44.23 29.85 17.90
CA LEU A 13 -43.80 29.90 16.50
C LEU A 13 -42.29 29.58 16.34
N LEU A 14 -41.43 29.99 17.27
CA LEU A 14 -40.01 29.61 17.31
C LEU A 14 -39.82 28.12 17.71
N LEU A 15 -40.74 27.53 18.51
CA LEU A 15 -40.70 26.11 18.78
C LEU A 15 -41.20 25.23 17.60
N VAL A 16 -42.03 25.80 16.74
CA VAL A 16 -42.53 25.07 15.55
C VAL A 16 -41.52 25.14 14.41
N VAL A 17 -40.63 26.14 14.39
CA VAL A 17 -39.57 26.25 13.38
C VAL A 17 -38.34 25.43 13.74
N ASN A 18 -38.20 24.92 14.98
CA ASN A 18 -37.13 24.02 15.41
C ASN A 18 -37.60 22.57 15.69
N LEU A 19 -38.74 22.17 15.18
CA LEU A 19 -38.95 20.78 14.89
C LEU A 19 -38.13 20.49 13.62
N SER A 20 -36.86 20.17 13.79
CA SER A 20 -36.18 19.28 12.86
C SER A 20 -37.08 18.05 12.80
N VAL A 21 -37.89 17.98 11.76
CA VAL A 21 -38.45 16.70 11.32
C VAL A 21 -37.20 15.88 11.10
N THR A 22 -36.90 14.96 12.01
CA THR A 22 -36.08 13.82 11.64
C THR A 22 -36.91 13.16 10.54
N ALA A 23 -36.60 13.50 9.31
CA ALA A 23 -37.11 12.78 8.17
C ALA A 23 -36.65 11.34 8.42
N PHE A 24 -37.61 10.46 8.75
CA PHE A 24 -37.31 9.04 8.67
C PHE A 24 -36.89 8.80 7.23
N ALA A 25 -35.78 8.11 7.02
CA ALA A 25 -35.36 7.66 5.71
C ALA A 25 -36.57 7.02 5.02
N ALA A 26 -36.99 7.57 3.88
CA ALA A 26 -38.08 6.97 3.14
C ALA A 26 -37.56 5.77 2.35
N GLU A 27 -38.40 4.77 2.21
CA GLU A 27 -38.11 3.61 1.37
C GLU A 27 -38.59 3.88 -0.06
N TRP A 28 -37.70 3.71 -1.02
CA TRP A 28 -37.95 3.88 -2.45
C TRP A 28 -37.76 2.52 -3.13
N TYR A 29 -38.72 2.11 -3.94
CA TYR A 29 -38.71 0.78 -4.53
C TYR A 29 -38.50 0.84 -6.05
N LEU A 30 -37.50 0.16 -6.54
CA LEU A 30 -37.14 0.13 -7.98
C LEU A 30 -38.27 -0.38 -8.87
N GLU A 31 -39.17 -1.22 -8.35
CA GLU A 31 -40.35 -1.66 -9.13
C GLU A 31 -41.36 -0.52 -9.42
N ASP A 32 -41.22 0.63 -8.79
CA ASP A 32 -42.06 1.80 -9.04
C ASP A 32 -41.45 2.74 -10.14
N GLY A 33 -40.30 2.35 -10.73
CA GLY A 33 -39.60 3.06 -11.84
C GLY A 33 -38.28 3.67 -11.41
N ASP A 34 -37.63 4.33 -12.36
CA ASP A 34 -36.35 4.98 -12.16
C ASP A 34 -36.36 5.98 -10.99
N ILE A 35 -35.23 6.07 -10.31
CA ILE A 35 -35.05 6.94 -9.14
C ILE A 35 -33.99 7.98 -9.44
N THR A 36 -34.32 9.26 -9.24
CA THR A 36 -33.35 10.36 -9.28
C THR A 36 -33.17 10.93 -7.88
N VAL A 37 -31.94 10.94 -7.39
CA VAL A 37 -31.54 11.58 -6.14
C VAL A 37 -30.83 12.89 -6.48
N SER A 38 -31.34 14.02 -6.01
CA SER A 38 -30.73 15.33 -6.26
C SER A 38 -30.32 15.97 -4.93
N ALA A 39 -29.05 16.43 -4.80
CA ALA A 39 -28.58 17.11 -3.61
C ALA A 39 -27.99 18.50 -3.95
N GLY A 40 -28.21 19.46 -3.06
CA GLY A 40 -27.75 20.85 -3.24
C GLY A 40 -27.87 21.64 -1.95
N ASP A 41 -27.66 22.97 -2.05
CA ASP A 41 -27.69 23.90 -0.91
C ASP A 41 -29.01 23.87 -0.10
N SER A 42 -30.11 23.47 -0.74
CA SER A 42 -31.44 23.37 -0.11
C SER A 42 -31.73 22.02 0.55
N GLY A 43 -30.80 21.09 0.51
CA GLY A 43 -30.93 19.71 0.99
C GLY A 43 -31.02 18.71 -0.15
N GLN A 44 -31.41 17.48 0.19
CA GLN A 44 -31.54 16.37 -0.75
C GLN A 44 -33.01 16.05 -1.03
N THR A 45 -33.29 15.71 -2.26
CA THR A 45 -34.62 15.31 -2.72
C THR A 45 -34.53 14.03 -3.55
N VAL A 46 -35.65 13.31 -3.62
CA VAL A 46 -35.80 12.10 -4.44
C VAL A 46 -37.01 12.26 -5.36
N SER A 47 -36.84 11.87 -6.61
CA SER A 47 -37.91 11.82 -7.61
C SER A 47 -38.09 10.42 -8.14
N GLN A 48 -39.34 9.95 -8.22
CA GLN A 48 -39.70 8.65 -8.78
C GLN A 48 -41.16 8.70 -9.33
N GLY A 49 -41.33 8.35 -10.58
CA GLY A 49 -42.67 8.34 -11.23
C GLY A 49 -43.36 9.69 -11.16
N SER A 50 -44.51 9.78 -10.45
CA SER A 50 -45.23 11.04 -10.25
C SER A 50 -44.77 11.85 -9.03
N SER A 51 -43.94 11.30 -8.18
CA SER A 51 -43.37 11.96 -7.01
C SER A 51 -42.11 12.71 -7.44
N THR A 52 -42.11 14.05 -7.39
CA THR A 52 -41.01 14.90 -7.80
C THR A 52 -40.51 15.74 -6.62
N ASP A 53 -39.20 15.83 -6.49
CA ASP A 53 -38.49 16.66 -5.50
C ASP A 53 -38.96 16.43 -4.05
N VAL A 54 -39.23 15.19 -3.69
CA VAL A 54 -39.58 14.83 -2.32
C VAL A 54 -38.39 14.93 -1.41
N ALA A 55 -38.42 15.80 -0.40
CA ALA A 55 -37.32 15.97 0.52
C ALA A 55 -37.01 14.67 1.29
N ASP A 56 -35.80 14.13 1.09
CA ASP A 56 -35.30 12.95 1.77
C ASP A 56 -33.76 12.99 1.82
N ASN A 57 -33.21 13.22 3.02
CA ASN A 57 -31.77 13.40 3.20
C ASN A 57 -31.00 12.06 3.37
N ALA A 58 -31.70 10.94 3.44
CA ALA A 58 -31.09 9.63 3.60
C ALA A 58 -32.01 8.52 3.01
N PRO A 59 -32.34 8.58 1.70
CA PRO A 59 -33.22 7.59 1.08
C PRO A 59 -32.63 6.17 1.19
N VAL A 60 -33.51 5.21 1.43
CA VAL A 60 -33.21 3.79 1.31
C VAL A 60 -33.86 3.28 0.02
N ILE A 61 -33.03 3.02 -0.97
CA ILE A 61 -33.44 2.46 -2.26
C ILE A 61 -33.34 0.94 -2.18
N LYS A 62 -34.41 0.26 -2.50
CA LYS A 62 -34.49 -1.19 -2.39
C LYS A 62 -35.43 -1.82 -3.41
N GLN A 63 -35.47 -3.12 -3.41
CA GLN A 63 -36.32 -3.90 -4.26
C GLN A 63 -37.23 -4.81 -3.39
N ARG A 64 -38.50 -4.98 -3.79
CA ARG A 64 -39.44 -5.83 -3.04
C ARG A 64 -39.14 -7.31 -3.26
N ASP A 65 -38.60 -7.67 -4.42
CA ASP A 65 -38.25 -9.04 -4.81
C ASP A 65 -36.90 -9.04 -5.55
N SER A 66 -35.81 -8.98 -4.81
CA SER A 66 -34.43 -8.97 -5.34
C SER A 66 -34.02 -10.28 -6.05
N SER A 67 -34.86 -11.32 -6.01
CA SER A 67 -34.65 -12.53 -6.81
C SER A 67 -34.96 -12.32 -8.31
N LYS A 68 -35.53 -11.17 -8.65
CA LYS A 68 -35.82 -10.76 -10.03
C LYS A 68 -35.02 -9.53 -10.38
N THR A 69 -34.62 -9.41 -11.62
CA THR A 69 -34.02 -8.19 -12.16
C THR A 69 -35.08 -7.11 -12.42
N THR A 70 -34.68 -5.84 -12.32
CA THR A 70 -35.44 -4.68 -12.80
C THR A 70 -34.57 -3.89 -13.78
N ASP A 71 -35.21 -3.24 -14.75
CA ASP A 71 -34.56 -2.32 -15.68
C ASP A 71 -34.53 -0.86 -15.18
N SER A 72 -35.12 -0.61 -14.02
CA SER A 72 -35.11 0.72 -13.38
C SER A 72 -33.73 1.06 -12.88
N THR A 73 -33.30 2.30 -13.12
CA THR A 73 -31.98 2.84 -12.81
C THR A 73 -31.99 3.83 -11.65
N ILE A 74 -30.80 4.14 -11.13
CA ILE A 74 -30.59 5.17 -10.11
C ILE A 74 -29.69 6.26 -10.70
N THR A 75 -30.18 7.49 -10.78
CA THR A 75 -29.37 8.65 -11.15
C THR A 75 -29.13 9.53 -9.94
N ILE A 76 -27.89 9.92 -9.69
CA ILE A 76 -27.49 10.84 -8.63
C ILE A 76 -26.98 12.12 -9.24
N SER A 77 -27.59 13.24 -8.88
CA SER A 77 -27.22 14.57 -9.41
C SER A 77 -26.96 15.54 -8.26
N THR A 78 -25.79 16.16 -8.23
CA THR A 78 -25.45 17.12 -7.17
C THR A 78 -25.07 18.46 -7.76
N SER A 79 -25.46 19.54 -7.07
CA SER A 79 -24.94 20.88 -7.36
C SER A 79 -23.62 21.10 -6.63
N ASP A 80 -22.90 22.15 -7.00
CA ASP A 80 -21.56 22.50 -6.50
C ASP A 80 -21.36 22.21 -5.00
N ASN A 81 -20.36 21.39 -4.68
CA ASN A 81 -19.95 20.97 -3.34
C ASN A 81 -20.98 20.19 -2.50
N ALA A 82 -22.11 19.79 -3.06
CA ALA A 82 -23.05 18.91 -2.37
C ALA A 82 -22.66 17.44 -2.56
N THR A 83 -22.98 16.64 -1.56
CA THR A 83 -22.81 15.16 -1.62
C THR A 83 -24.15 14.52 -1.32
N ALA A 84 -24.62 13.65 -2.20
CA ALA A 84 -25.82 12.86 -1.97
C ALA A 84 -25.51 11.69 -1.01
N ASN A 85 -26.46 11.37 -0.14
CA ASN A 85 -26.35 10.21 0.75
C ASN A 85 -27.47 9.23 0.39
N VAL A 86 -27.08 8.02 0.00
CA VAL A 86 -28.00 6.99 -0.48
C VAL A 86 -27.67 5.67 0.19
N THR A 87 -28.69 4.97 0.69
CA THR A 87 -28.55 3.56 1.08
C THR A 87 -29.18 2.70 0.00
N ILE A 88 -28.44 1.72 -0.51
CA ILE A 88 -28.97 0.68 -1.39
C ILE A 88 -29.07 -0.62 -0.62
N GLN A 89 -30.22 -1.29 -0.74
CA GLN A 89 -30.51 -2.49 0.04
C GLN A 89 -31.20 -3.55 -0.80
N ASP A 90 -30.54 -4.70 -0.96
CA ASP A 90 -31.08 -5.87 -1.66
C ASP A 90 -31.66 -5.52 -3.04
N ILE A 91 -30.89 -4.78 -3.87
CA ILE A 91 -31.25 -4.42 -5.23
C ILE A 91 -30.67 -5.41 -6.26
N ASN A 92 -31.33 -5.53 -7.40
CA ASN A 92 -30.91 -6.36 -8.53
C ASN A 92 -31.32 -5.67 -9.84
N ILE A 93 -30.45 -4.78 -10.33
CA ILE A 93 -30.65 -3.98 -11.54
C ILE A 93 -30.01 -4.69 -12.75
N SER A 94 -30.70 -4.70 -13.88
CA SER A 94 -30.19 -5.10 -15.18
C SER A 94 -30.69 -4.09 -16.22
N SER A 95 -29.86 -3.12 -16.58
CA SER A 95 -30.18 -2.00 -17.45
C SER A 95 -29.46 -2.11 -18.80
N THR A 96 -29.95 -1.37 -19.80
CA THR A 96 -29.23 -1.23 -21.09
C THR A 96 -28.13 -0.18 -21.04
N GLY A 97 -28.28 0.86 -20.22
CA GLY A 97 -27.27 1.87 -19.92
C GLY A 97 -26.80 1.73 -18.48
N ASP A 98 -26.26 2.78 -17.90
CA ASP A 98 -25.77 2.76 -16.52
C ASP A 98 -26.84 2.29 -15.54
N ALA A 99 -26.49 1.34 -14.66
CA ALA A 99 -27.43 0.90 -13.62
C ALA A 99 -27.52 1.92 -12.48
N ILE A 100 -26.38 2.48 -12.11
CA ILE A 100 -26.27 3.62 -11.19
C ILE A 100 -25.38 4.67 -11.85
N ASP A 101 -25.94 5.84 -12.13
CA ASP A 101 -25.21 6.96 -12.73
C ASP A 101 -24.97 8.05 -11.68
N VAL A 102 -23.70 8.28 -11.36
CA VAL A 102 -23.20 9.37 -10.53
C VAL A 102 -22.47 10.42 -11.40
N GLY A 103 -21.77 9.97 -12.44
CA GLY A 103 -21.02 10.81 -13.36
C GLY A 103 -20.08 11.79 -12.64
N SER A 104 -20.31 13.08 -12.84
CA SER A 104 -19.53 14.16 -12.19
C SER A 104 -20.07 14.59 -10.81
N SER A 105 -21.09 13.92 -10.29
CA SER A 105 -21.70 14.22 -8.99
C SER A 105 -20.96 13.54 -7.85
N SER A 106 -21.22 13.95 -6.60
CA SER A 106 -20.63 13.32 -5.42
C SER A 106 -21.66 12.55 -4.63
N ALA A 107 -21.33 11.32 -4.21
CA ALA A 107 -22.24 10.44 -3.50
C ALA A 107 -21.58 9.61 -2.38
N ASN A 108 -22.28 9.46 -1.26
CA ASN A 108 -22.02 8.43 -0.28
C ASN A 108 -23.06 7.31 -0.47
N ILE A 109 -22.63 6.14 -0.90
CA ILE A 109 -23.46 4.97 -1.14
C ILE A 109 -23.22 3.98 0.02
N THR A 110 -24.24 3.79 0.86
CA THR A 110 -24.20 2.81 1.94
C THR A 110 -24.78 1.49 1.46
N LEU A 111 -24.03 0.42 1.56
CA LEU A 111 -24.44 -0.93 1.18
C LEU A 111 -25.10 -1.63 2.36
N GLU A 112 -26.32 -2.10 2.19
CA GLU A 112 -27.00 -3.03 3.08
C GLU A 112 -27.47 -4.27 2.26
N GLY A 113 -27.35 -5.47 2.83
CA GLY A 113 -27.71 -6.72 2.14
C GLY A 113 -26.86 -7.01 0.90
N ASP A 114 -27.46 -7.70 -0.06
CA ASP A 114 -26.79 -8.15 -1.28
C ASP A 114 -27.29 -7.36 -2.50
N ASN A 115 -26.44 -6.53 -3.08
CA ASN A 115 -26.77 -5.66 -4.20
C ASN A 115 -26.09 -6.15 -5.47
N LYS A 116 -26.83 -6.21 -6.56
CA LYS A 116 -26.35 -6.57 -7.89
C LYS A 116 -26.75 -5.49 -8.89
N ILE A 117 -25.79 -5.09 -9.69
CA ILE A 117 -26.01 -4.11 -10.76
C ILE A 117 -25.30 -4.60 -12.03
N PHE A 118 -26.03 -4.60 -13.11
CA PHE A 118 -25.56 -5.00 -14.43
C PHE A 118 -25.93 -3.91 -15.45
N SER A 119 -25.00 -3.59 -16.33
CA SER A 119 -25.20 -2.70 -17.49
C SER A 119 -24.83 -3.41 -18.79
N GLU A 120 -25.72 -3.38 -19.78
CA GLU A 120 -25.46 -4.00 -21.09
C GLU A 120 -24.46 -3.19 -21.94
N SER A 121 -24.50 -1.84 -21.88
CA SER A 121 -23.67 -0.98 -22.74
C SER A 121 -23.14 0.29 -22.06
N GLY A 122 -23.41 0.49 -20.76
CA GLY A 122 -22.85 1.54 -19.90
C GLY A 122 -21.93 0.93 -18.84
N SER A 123 -21.58 1.72 -17.84
CA SER A 123 -20.95 1.24 -16.60
C SER A 123 -22.02 0.70 -15.64
N ALA A 124 -21.70 -0.32 -14.85
CA ALA A 124 -22.62 -0.75 -13.81
C ALA A 124 -22.80 0.36 -12.74
N LEU A 125 -21.70 0.99 -12.32
CA LEU A 125 -21.69 2.22 -11.54
C LEU A 125 -20.83 3.26 -12.26
N HIS A 126 -21.47 4.24 -12.91
CA HIS A 126 -20.76 5.29 -13.63
C HIS A 126 -20.23 6.37 -12.69
N VAL A 127 -18.92 6.63 -12.77
CA VAL A 127 -18.19 7.67 -12.02
C VAL A 127 -17.10 8.24 -12.93
N SER A 128 -17.16 9.54 -13.25
CA SER A 128 -16.12 10.21 -14.05
C SER A 128 -15.35 11.26 -13.23
N ASP A 129 -15.94 12.43 -13.01
CA ASP A 129 -15.33 13.54 -12.25
C ASP A 129 -15.81 13.60 -10.79
N GLY A 130 -16.81 12.80 -10.42
CA GLY A 130 -17.45 12.83 -9.12
C GLY A 130 -16.66 12.10 -8.03
N ASP A 131 -16.93 12.44 -6.77
CA ASP A 131 -16.38 11.77 -5.60
C ASP A 131 -17.39 10.76 -5.05
N VAL A 132 -17.11 9.46 -5.15
CA VAL A 132 -18.00 8.39 -4.66
C VAL A 132 -17.36 7.65 -3.49
N THR A 133 -18.10 7.58 -2.37
CA THR A 133 -17.74 6.74 -1.23
C THR A 133 -18.73 5.57 -1.14
N ILE A 134 -18.21 4.34 -1.20
CA ILE A 134 -18.95 3.09 -1.02
C ILE A 134 -18.62 2.54 0.37
N THR A 135 -19.63 2.41 1.23
CA THR A 135 -19.43 1.99 2.62
C THR A 135 -20.55 1.06 3.07
N GLY A 136 -20.57 0.69 4.34
CA GLY A 136 -21.58 -0.19 4.93
C GLY A 136 -21.05 -1.58 5.23
N SER A 137 -21.97 -2.55 5.34
CA SER A 137 -21.64 -3.95 5.63
C SER A 137 -22.24 -4.91 4.60
N GLY A 138 -22.89 -4.39 3.59
CA GLY A 138 -23.47 -5.16 2.48
C GLY A 138 -22.45 -5.47 1.40
N SER A 139 -22.94 -6.13 0.34
CA SER A 139 -22.19 -6.45 -0.87
C SER A 139 -22.71 -5.67 -2.07
N LEU A 140 -21.81 -5.40 -3.03
CA LEU A 140 -22.10 -4.88 -4.36
C LEU A 140 -21.40 -5.75 -5.39
N LYS A 141 -22.16 -6.42 -6.26
CA LYS A 141 -21.65 -7.04 -7.47
C LYS A 141 -21.98 -6.14 -8.65
N ALA A 142 -20.97 -5.69 -9.36
CA ALA A 142 -21.09 -4.80 -10.51
C ALA A 142 -20.55 -5.53 -11.76
N GLU A 143 -21.40 -5.69 -12.77
CA GLU A 143 -21.11 -6.42 -13.99
C GLU A 143 -21.53 -5.59 -15.21
N ILE A 144 -20.85 -5.79 -16.32
CA ILE A 144 -21.21 -5.18 -17.62
C ILE A 144 -21.47 -6.28 -18.65
N GLY A 145 -22.22 -5.94 -19.70
CA GLY A 145 -22.47 -6.86 -20.80
C GLY A 145 -21.24 -6.97 -21.69
N ASP A 146 -20.93 -8.19 -22.01
CA ASP A 146 -19.88 -8.60 -22.91
C ASP A 146 -20.44 -9.65 -23.86
N ASN A 147 -20.47 -9.39 -25.12
CA ASN A 147 -20.75 -10.37 -26.14
C ASN A 147 -20.11 -9.92 -27.46
N GLU A 148 -19.82 -10.85 -28.36
CA GLU A 148 -19.18 -10.59 -29.66
C GLU A 148 -19.81 -9.46 -30.49
N ASP A 149 -21.08 -9.11 -30.22
CA ASP A 149 -21.83 -8.10 -30.98
C ASP A 149 -21.85 -6.72 -30.26
N ASN A 150 -21.45 -6.64 -28.96
CA ASN A 150 -21.55 -5.44 -28.13
C ASN A 150 -20.41 -5.36 -27.12
N ASN A 151 -19.20 -5.12 -27.62
CA ASN A 151 -18.01 -4.93 -26.78
C ASN A 151 -18.20 -3.71 -25.86
N ASN A 152 -18.48 -3.98 -24.60
CA ASN A 152 -18.62 -2.93 -23.59
C ASN A 152 -17.24 -2.67 -22.96
N HIS A 153 -16.53 -1.68 -23.49
CA HIS A 153 -15.20 -1.28 -23.01
C HIS A 153 -15.24 -0.22 -21.88
N ASN A 154 -16.38 -0.04 -21.22
CA ASN A 154 -16.50 0.84 -20.06
C ASN A 154 -15.90 0.17 -18.81
N ALA A 155 -15.48 0.97 -17.82
CA ALA A 155 -15.18 0.41 -16.50
C ALA A 155 -16.45 -0.16 -15.85
N LYS A 156 -16.35 -1.28 -15.14
CA LYS A 156 -17.51 -1.83 -14.41
C LYS A 156 -17.95 -0.87 -13.29
N ILE A 157 -16.99 -0.28 -12.57
CA ILE A 157 -17.18 0.83 -11.64
C ILE A 157 -16.21 1.94 -12.03
N GLY A 158 -16.70 3.02 -12.63
CA GLY A 158 -15.86 4.12 -13.08
C GLY A 158 -16.35 4.78 -14.36
N SER A 159 -15.44 5.28 -15.19
CA SER A 159 -15.80 6.06 -16.38
C SER A 159 -16.13 5.18 -17.59
N HIS A 160 -16.75 5.80 -18.57
CA HIS A 160 -17.02 5.17 -19.86
C HIS A 160 -15.76 5.12 -20.72
N LYS A 161 -15.84 4.34 -21.81
CA LYS A 161 -14.87 4.38 -22.91
C LYS A 161 -14.69 5.81 -23.40
N ASP A 162 -13.44 6.19 -23.76
CA ASP A 162 -13.06 7.53 -24.19
C ASP A 162 -13.32 8.64 -23.15
N GLU A 163 -13.59 8.29 -21.89
CA GLU A 163 -13.83 9.24 -20.80
C GLU A 163 -12.81 9.08 -19.67
N ASP A 164 -12.15 10.18 -19.28
CA ASP A 164 -11.21 10.18 -18.17
C ASP A 164 -11.93 9.97 -16.81
N MET A 165 -11.30 9.26 -15.89
CA MET A 165 -11.71 9.21 -14.49
C MET A 165 -10.83 10.17 -13.68
N SER A 166 -11.34 11.39 -13.41
CA SER A 166 -10.64 12.40 -12.60
C SER A 166 -11.18 12.51 -11.17
N GLY A 167 -12.32 11.89 -10.89
CA GLY A 167 -12.97 11.85 -9.59
C GLY A 167 -12.33 10.88 -8.60
N LYS A 168 -13.07 10.57 -7.52
CA LYS A 168 -12.58 9.67 -6.47
C LYS A 168 -13.54 8.52 -6.22
N ILE A 169 -12.99 7.33 -6.12
CA ILE A 169 -13.70 6.14 -5.66
C ILE A 169 -13.07 5.72 -4.32
N HIS A 170 -13.86 5.77 -3.24
CA HIS A 170 -13.43 5.37 -1.91
C HIS A 170 -14.29 4.22 -1.40
N ILE A 171 -13.71 3.04 -1.26
CA ILE A 171 -14.37 1.84 -0.73
C ILE A 171 -13.87 1.60 0.69
N THR A 172 -14.78 1.68 1.66
CA THR A 172 -14.41 1.72 3.08
C THR A 172 -15.38 0.95 3.98
N GLY A 173 -15.16 0.96 5.28
CA GLY A 173 -15.99 0.28 6.25
C GLY A 173 -15.80 -1.24 6.23
N SER A 174 -16.87 -1.96 5.99
CA SER A 174 -16.88 -3.43 5.80
C SER A 174 -17.58 -3.80 4.49
N ALA A 175 -17.63 -2.88 3.54
CA ALA A 175 -18.22 -3.09 2.24
C ALA A 175 -17.49 -4.22 1.49
N THR A 176 -18.26 -5.04 0.78
CA THR A 176 -17.73 -6.04 -0.15
C THR A 176 -18.10 -5.61 -1.56
N VAL A 177 -17.11 -5.36 -2.41
CA VAL A 177 -17.30 -4.95 -3.81
C VAL A 177 -16.68 -6.00 -4.72
N THR A 178 -17.42 -6.45 -5.72
CA THR A 178 -16.95 -7.45 -6.69
C THR A 178 -17.31 -6.98 -8.09
N THR A 179 -16.31 -6.96 -8.97
CA THR A 179 -16.49 -6.74 -10.41
C THR A 179 -16.12 -7.98 -11.24
N GLU A 180 -15.88 -9.08 -10.55
CA GLU A 180 -15.56 -10.36 -11.17
C GLU A 180 -16.82 -11.02 -11.73
N ASP A 181 -16.74 -11.57 -12.92
CA ASP A 181 -17.74 -12.43 -13.50
C ASP A 181 -17.71 -13.84 -12.89
N ASP A 182 -18.82 -14.57 -12.96
CA ASP A 182 -18.92 -15.93 -12.39
C ASP A 182 -18.18 -16.99 -13.26
N GLY A 183 -17.37 -16.57 -14.23
CA GLY A 183 -16.43 -17.34 -15.05
C GLY A 183 -16.86 -18.75 -15.42
N GLU A 184 -17.72 -18.92 -16.44
CA GLU A 184 -17.74 -20.12 -17.27
C GLU A 184 -17.36 -19.71 -18.71
N GLU A 185 -16.09 -19.96 -19.02
CA GLU A 185 -15.46 -20.17 -20.33
C GLU A 185 -15.75 -19.21 -21.52
N ASP A 186 -14.71 -18.60 -22.02
CA ASP A 186 -14.30 -18.48 -23.42
C ASP A 186 -14.78 -17.30 -24.30
N ASP A 187 -15.60 -16.34 -23.87
CA ASP A 187 -16.02 -15.24 -24.76
C ASP A 187 -16.16 -13.89 -24.03
N PHE A 188 -15.11 -13.42 -23.36
CA PHE A 188 -15.13 -12.13 -22.67
C PHE A 188 -14.43 -11.07 -23.52
N TYR A 189 -15.06 -9.91 -23.72
CA TYR A 189 -14.56 -8.81 -24.56
C TYR A 189 -14.78 -7.48 -23.84
N GLY A 190 -13.86 -7.06 -22.96
CA GLY A 190 -14.02 -5.80 -22.27
C GLY A 190 -12.72 -5.23 -21.74
N ASP A 191 -12.19 -4.21 -22.44
CA ASP A 191 -10.90 -3.57 -22.18
C ASP A 191 -10.97 -2.46 -21.10
N GLY A 192 -12.13 -2.20 -20.52
CA GLY A 192 -12.27 -1.24 -19.40
C GLY A 192 -11.77 -1.82 -18.07
N ALA A 193 -11.36 -0.97 -17.17
CA ALA A 193 -10.94 -1.41 -15.84
C ALA A 193 -12.09 -2.07 -15.06
N GLY A 194 -11.77 -3.01 -14.17
CA GLY A 194 -12.73 -3.49 -13.18
C GLY A 194 -13.23 -2.35 -12.30
N ILE A 195 -12.31 -1.54 -11.74
CA ILE A 195 -12.60 -0.30 -11.02
C ILE A 195 -11.62 0.77 -11.53
N GLY A 196 -12.12 1.83 -12.19
CA GLY A 196 -11.26 2.89 -12.69
C GLY A 196 -11.76 3.55 -13.97
N SER A 197 -10.94 3.66 -15.01
CA SER A 197 -11.37 4.23 -16.29
C SER A 197 -11.76 3.17 -17.31
N GLY A 198 -12.60 3.57 -18.27
CA GLY A 198 -12.87 2.77 -19.45
C GLY A 198 -11.68 2.78 -20.43
N LYS A 199 -11.77 1.97 -21.50
CA LYS A 199 -10.79 1.98 -22.60
C LYS A 199 -10.59 3.38 -23.15
N ASP A 200 -9.36 3.73 -23.55
CA ASP A 200 -8.94 5.05 -24.05
C ASP A 200 -9.11 6.19 -23.01
N GLY A 201 -9.58 5.90 -21.79
CA GLY A 201 -9.77 6.87 -20.71
C GLY A 201 -8.63 6.89 -19.71
N ASN A 202 -8.09 8.07 -19.40
CA ASN A 202 -7.03 8.20 -18.40
C ASN A 202 -7.59 8.15 -16.96
N MET A 203 -6.83 7.54 -16.03
CA MET A 203 -7.10 7.65 -14.61
C MET A 203 -6.21 8.73 -13.98
N SER A 204 -6.74 9.92 -13.78
CA SER A 204 -6.06 11.03 -13.10
C SER A 204 -6.59 11.28 -11.67
N GLY A 205 -7.71 10.65 -11.33
CA GLY A 205 -8.34 10.70 -10.01
C GLY A 205 -7.69 9.79 -8.96
N SER A 206 -8.49 9.35 -7.99
CA SER A 206 -7.97 8.47 -6.95
C SER A 206 -8.92 7.31 -6.61
N ILE A 207 -8.33 6.13 -6.37
CA ILE A 207 -9.04 4.98 -5.83
C ILE A 207 -8.45 4.68 -4.45
N THR A 208 -9.30 4.67 -3.42
CA THR A 208 -8.89 4.37 -2.04
C THR A 208 -9.71 3.19 -1.51
N ILE A 209 -9.02 2.19 -0.98
CA ILE A 209 -9.65 1.01 -0.37
C ILE A 209 -9.06 0.86 1.04
N ASP A 210 -9.87 1.02 2.06
CA ASP A 210 -9.36 1.02 3.43
C ASP A 210 -10.26 0.35 4.47
N GLU A 211 -9.91 0.54 5.73
CA GLU A 211 -10.56 -0.07 6.91
C GLU A 211 -10.62 -1.60 6.80
N ASN A 212 -11.80 -2.21 6.64
CA ASN A 212 -11.98 -3.65 6.51
C ASN A 212 -12.70 -4.01 5.19
N ALA A 213 -12.63 -3.14 4.21
CA ALA A 213 -13.24 -3.36 2.90
C ALA A 213 -12.68 -4.61 2.22
N LYS A 214 -13.53 -5.27 1.43
CA LYS A 214 -13.15 -6.41 0.60
C LYS A 214 -13.48 -6.09 -0.84
N VAL A 215 -12.48 -6.20 -1.70
CA VAL A 215 -12.62 -5.89 -3.12
C VAL A 215 -12.08 -7.05 -3.95
N ASN A 216 -12.89 -7.52 -4.91
CA ASN A 216 -12.44 -8.40 -5.99
C ASN A 216 -12.71 -7.66 -7.30
N ALA A 217 -11.66 -7.18 -7.94
CA ALA A 217 -11.78 -6.35 -9.12
C ALA A 217 -11.04 -6.99 -10.30
N PHE A 218 -11.75 -7.25 -11.39
CA PHE A 218 -11.18 -7.87 -12.57
C PHE A 218 -11.60 -7.10 -13.84
N SER A 219 -10.62 -6.87 -14.72
CA SER A 219 -10.84 -6.60 -16.12
C SER A 219 -10.91 -7.92 -16.87
N GLN A 220 -11.65 -7.95 -17.97
CA GLN A 220 -11.85 -9.17 -18.74
C GLN A 220 -10.73 -9.40 -19.74
N GLU A 221 -10.18 -8.32 -20.30
CA GLU A 221 -9.07 -8.34 -21.25
C GLU A 221 -7.97 -7.37 -20.79
N ASN A 222 -7.66 -6.39 -21.60
CA ASN A 222 -6.47 -5.53 -21.53
C ASN A 222 -6.55 -4.40 -20.50
N GLY A 223 -7.70 -4.15 -19.85
CA GLY A 223 -7.81 -3.15 -18.80
C GLY A 223 -7.21 -3.61 -17.49
N ALA A 224 -6.89 -2.68 -16.60
CA ALA A 224 -6.46 -3.03 -15.25
C ALA A 224 -7.62 -3.57 -14.39
N GLY A 225 -7.34 -4.51 -13.49
CA GLY A 225 -8.31 -4.88 -12.45
C GLY A 225 -8.73 -3.67 -11.62
N ILE A 226 -7.76 -2.87 -11.15
CA ILE A 226 -7.96 -1.57 -10.49
C ILE A 226 -7.01 -0.57 -11.12
N GLY A 227 -7.54 0.44 -11.84
CA GLY A 227 -6.70 1.44 -12.47
C GLY A 227 -7.25 1.99 -13.78
N SER A 228 -6.48 2.01 -14.87
CA SER A 228 -6.94 2.47 -16.17
C SER A 228 -7.39 1.31 -17.07
N GLY A 229 -8.22 1.62 -18.07
CA GLY A 229 -8.52 0.70 -19.16
C GLY A 229 -7.36 0.60 -20.15
N GLU A 230 -7.47 -0.26 -21.17
CA GLU A 230 -6.56 -0.35 -22.31
C GLU A 230 -6.40 1.03 -22.98
N ASP A 231 -5.20 1.35 -23.50
CA ASP A 231 -4.82 2.65 -24.06
C ASP A 231 -4.94 3.84 -23.06
N GLY A 232 -5.33 3.57 -21.82
CA GLY A 232 -5.54 4.58 -20.79
C GLY A 232 -4.36 4.71 -19.82
N ASN A 233 -3.84 5.94 -19.64
CA ASN A 233 -2.74 6.18 -18.72
C ASN A 233 -3.22 6.39 -17.27
N MET A 234 -2.45 5.91 -16.29
CA MET A 234 -2.57 6.35 -14.91
C MET A 234 -1.80 7.67 -14.71
N SER A 235 -2.35 8.75 -15.28
CA SER A 235 -1.69 10.07 -15.41
C SER A 235 -1.73 10.89 -14.13
N GLY A 236 -0.80 10.64 -13.19
CA GLY A 236 -0.75 11.32 -11.90
C GLY A 236 -1.87 10.90 -10.94
N GLY A 237 -2.68 9.92 -11.32
CA GLY A 237 -3.69 9.28 -10.47
C GLY A 237 -3.08 8.53 -9.29
N SER A 238 -3.91 8.15 -8.32
CA SER A 238 -3.42 7.43 -7.15
C SER A 238 -4.31 6.26 -6.76
N ILE A 239 -3.69 5.11 -6.48
CA ILE A 239 -4.36 3.95 -5.88
C ILE A 239 -3.79 3.76 -4.48
N THR A 240 -4.66 3.78 -3.45
CA THR A 240 -4.26 3.58 -2.05
C THR A 240 -5.05 2.44 -1.43
N ILE A 241 -4.34 1.40 -0.99
CA ILE A 241 -4.93 0.26 -0.28
C ILE A 241 -4.34 0.21 1.13
N SER A 242 -5.18 0.33 2.15
CA SER A 242 -4.67 0.45 3.52
C SER A 242 -5.58 -0.19 4.58
N GLY A 243 -5.30 0.07 5.86
CA GLY A 243 -6.09 -0.49 6.96
C GLY A 243 -5.94 -2.01 7.06
N ASN A 244 -7.05 -2.73 7.08
CA ASN A 244 -7.12 -4.19 7.01
C ASN A 244 -7.84 -4.64 5.72
N ALA A 245 -7.81 -3.84 4.68
CA ALA A 245 -8.45 -4.14 3.42
C ALA A 245 -7.96 -5.48 2.83
N GLN A 246 -8.85 -6.17 2.15
CA GLN A 246 -8.55 -7.39 1.43
C GLN A 246 -8.89 -7.16 -0.04
N VAL A 247 -7.88 -7.18 -0.89
CA VAL A 247 -8.04 -6.88 -2.31
C VAL A 247 -7.51 -8.03 -3.14
N THR A 248 -8.31 -8.47 -4.09
CA THR A 248 -7.88 -9.32 -5.20
C THR A 248 -8.17 -8.54 -6.48
N ALA A 249 -7.19 -8.36 -7.32
CA ALA A 249 -7.32 -7.62 -8.55
C ALA A 249 -6.59 -8.35 -9.68
N GLY A 250 -7.18 -8.37 -10.87
CA GLY A 250 -6.58 -9.06 -12.00
C GLY A 250 -7.00 -8.49 -13.35
N SER A 251 -6.13 -8.69 -14.33
CA SER A 251 -6.41 -8.55 -15.75
C SER A 251 -6.48 -9.93 -16.39
N GLY A 252 -7.38 -10.10 -17.34
CA GLY A 252 -7.52 -11.36 -18.08
C GLY A 252 -6.50 -11.50 -19.20
N TRP A 253 -5.81 -10.41 -19.60
CA TRP A 253 -4.76 -10.39 -20.62
C TRP A 253 -3.67 -9.39 -20.20
N ASP A 254 -3.30 -8.45 -21.03
CA ASP A 254 -2.09 -7.62 -20.98
C ASP A 254 -2.14 -6.43 -20.02
N GLY A 255 -3.28 -6.18 -19.36
CA GLY A 255 -3.40 -5.11 -18.37
C GLY A 255 -2.76 -5.44 -17.02
N ALA A 256 -2.57 -4.45 -16.18
CA ALA A 256 -2.11 -4.67 -14.81
C ALA A 256 -3.23 -5.23 -13.90
N GLY A 257 -2.90 -6.11 -12.96
CA GLY A 257 -3.82 -6.40 -11.85
C GLY A 257 -4.19 -5.13 -11.08
N ILE A 258 -3.19 -4.29 -10.72
CA ILE A 258 -3.36 -2.97 -10.11
C ILE A 258 -2.42 -1.99 -10.80
N GLY A 259 -2.97 -1.00 -11.53
CA GLY A 259 -2.15 0.00 -12.20
C GLY A 259 -2.70 0.50 -13.52
N ALA A 260 -1.94 0.44 -14.60
CA ALA A 260 -2.41 0.83 -15.92
C ALA A 260 -2.85 -0.38 -16.75
N GLY A 261 -3.72 -0.18 -17.72
CA GLY A 261 -4.05 -1.18 -18.73
C GLY A 261 -2.92 -1.36 -19.72
N ASP A 262 -3.12 -2.21 -20.70
CA ASP A 262 -2.27 -2.41 -21.86
C ASP A 262 -2.08 -1.08 -22.62
N ASP A 263 -0.91 -0.83 -23.23
CA ASP A 263 -0.49 0.44 -23.84
C ASP A 263 -0.57 1.65 -22.88
N GLY A 264 -0.79 1.43 -21.59
CA GLY A 264 -1.01 2.48 -20.60
C GLY A 264 0.19 2.79 -19.71
N ASP A 265 0.68 4.03 -19.69
CA ASP A 265 1.75 4.49 -18.78
C ASP A 265 1.28 4.65 -17.33
N MET A 266 2.08 4.18 -16.38
CA MET A 266 1.90 4.44 -14.96
C MET A 266 2.81 5.59 -14.48
N SER A 267 2.31 6.84 -14.53
CA SER A 267 3.02 8.02 -14.00
C SER A 267 2.52 8.48 -12.63
N GLY A 268 1.47 7.86 -12.14
CA GLY A 268 0.86 8.11 -10.84
C GLY A 268 1.52 7.41 -9.66
N SER A 269 0.71 7.05 -8.66
CA SER A 269 1.21 6.36 -7.47
C SER A 269 0.32 5.22 -7.02
N ILE A 270 0.94 4.09 -6.68
CA ILE A 270 0.30 2.97 -6.01
C ILE A 270 0.88 2.85 -4.60
N THR A 271 0.01 2.88 -3.58
CA THR A 271 0.43 2.75 -2.18
C THR A 271 -0.37 1.64 -1.50
N ILE A 272 0.34 0.62 -1.01
CA ILE A 272 -0.23 -0.46 -0.22
C ILE A 272 0.40 -0.42 1.17
N ASP A 273 -0.42 -0.17 2.21
CA ASP A 273 0.10 0.08 3.57
C ASP A 273 -0.82 -0.55 4.65
N GLY A 274 -0.51 -0.31 5.91
CA GLY A 274 -1.27 -0.83 7.05
C GLY A 274 -1.10 -2.34 7.23
N ASN A 275 -2.21 -3.06 7.35
CA ASN A 275 -2.26 -4.52 7.40
C ASN A 275 -3.01 -5.09 6.17
N ALA A 276 -3.02 -4.38 5.09
CA ALA A 276 -3.71 -4.77 3.86
C ALA A 276 -3.22 -6.13 3.35
N LYS A 277 -4.13 -6.88 2.75
CA LYS A 277 -3.82 -8.13 2.05
C LYS A 277 -4.20 -7.98 0.60
N VAL A 278 -3.23 -8.09 -0.27
CA VAL A 278 -3.43 -7.86 -1.70
C VAL A 278 -2.93 -9.08 -2.48
N THR A 279 -3.76 -9.54 -3.42
CA THR A 279 -3.34 -10.44 -4.49
C THR A 279 -3.62 -9.72 -5.80
N ALA A 280 -2.61 -9.54 -6.63
CA ALA A 280 -2.70 -8.85 -7.91
C ALA A 280 -2.11 -9.74 -9.02
N TRP A 281 -2.78 -9.80 -10.17
CA TRP A 281 -2.48 -10.80 -11.18
C TRP A 281 -2.75 -10.30 -12.60
N SER A 282 -1.92 -10.72 -13.57
CA SER A 282 -2.16 -10.63 -15.01
C SER A 282 -2.02 -12.01 -15.65
N GLU A 283 -2.82 -12.33 -16.66
CA GLU A 283 -2.81 -13.65 -17.31
C GLU A 283 -1.93 -13.71 -18.56
N ASP A 284 -1.41 -12.59 -19.06
CA ASP A 284 -0.55 -12.52 -20.23
C ASP A 284 0.58 -11.49 -20.01
N GLY A 285 1.07 -10.80 -21.00
CA GLY A 285 2.20 -9.84 -20.96
C GLY A 285 2.12 -8.69 -19.95
N GLY A 286 0.97 -8.50 -19.28
CA GLY A 286 0.78 -7.48 -18.26
C GLY A 286 1.49 -7.78 -16.94
N VAL A 287 1.19 -7.01 -15.89
CA VAL A 287 1.90 -7.06 -14.62
C VAL A 287 0.93 -7.25 -13.43
N GLY A 288 1.38 -7.91 -12.36
CA GLY A 288 0.57 -7.93 -11.14
C GLY A 288 0.31 -6.53 -10.59
N ILE A 289 1.36 -5.69 -10.40
CA ILE A 289 1.25 -4.31 -9.89
C ILE A 289 2.18 -3.39 -10.67
N GLY A 290 1.63 -2.43 -11.46
CA GLY A 290 2.42 -1.46 -12.21
C GLY A 290 1.78 -1.00 -13.51
N SER A 291 2.47 -1.12 -14.66
CA SER A 291 1.93 -0.86 -16.00
C SER A 291 1.60 -2.16 -16.72
N GLY A 292 0.65 -2.15 -17.65
CA GLY A 292 0.39 -3.27 -18.56
C GLY A 292 1.53 -3.48 -19.55
N GLU A 293 1.28 -4.35 -20.57
CA GLU A 293 2.16 -4.51 -21.73
C GLU A 293 2.35 -3.16 -22.43
N ASP A 294 3.50 -2.94 -23.09
CA ASP A 294 3.89 -1.70 -23.76
C ASP A 294 3.88 -0.43 -22.89
N GLY A 295 3.50 -0.52 -21.61
CA GLY A 295 3.36 0.62 -20.70
C GLY A 295 4.60 0.90 -19.81
N ASP A 296 5.01 2.17 -19.73
CA ASP A 296 6.14 2.59 -18.90
C ASP A 296 5.74 2.91 -17.44
N VAL A 297 6.58 2.53 -16.47
CA VAL A 297 6.51 2.98 -15.08
C VAL A 297 7.41 4.19 -14.86
N SER A 298 6.85 5.37 -14.82
CA SER A 298 7.54 6.63 -14.45
C SER A 298 7.13 7.15 -13.06
N GLY A 299 6.11 6.55 -12.46
CA GLY A 299 5.53 6.88 -11.16
C GLY A 299 6.17 6.13 -9.99
N THR A 300 5.38 5.95 -8.92
CA THR A 300 5.89 5.32 -7.70
C THR A 300 4.98 4.21 -7.17
N ILE A 301 5.53 3.03 -6.98
CA ILE A 301 4.89 1.91 -6.29
C ILE A 301 5.48 1.83 -4.88
N THR A 302 4.66 1.92 -3.84
CA THR A 302 5.09 1.81 -2.43
C THR A 302 4.32 0.73 -1.71
N ILE A 303 5.02 -0.23 -1.13
CA ILE A 303 4.44 -1.27 -0.27
C ILE A 303 5.07 -1.17 1.11
N GLY A 304 4.26 -0.87 2.13
CA GLY A 304 4.76 -0.56 3.48
C GLY A 304 3.92 -1.15 4.61
N GLY A 305 4.11 -0.62 5.82
CA GLY A 305 3.41 -1.06 7.02
C GLY A 305 3.66 -2.53 7.37
N SER A 306 2.60 -3.29 7.50
CA SER A 306 2.59 -4.75 7.69
C SER A 306 1.77 -5.43 6.57
N ALA A 307 1.69 -4.80 5.42
CA ALA A 307 0.95 -5.31 4.27
C ALA A 307 1.50 -6.68 3.82
N GLN A 308 0.61 -7.51 3.32
CA GLN A 308 0.92 -8.81 2.73
C GLN A 308 0.47 -8.76 1.26
N VAL A 309 1.42 -8.80 0.36
CA VAL A 309 1.19 -8.66 -1.08
C VAL A 309 1.71 -9.89 -1.80
N THR A 310 0.89 -10.43 -2.68
CA THR A 310 1.32 -11.41 -3.68
C THR A 310 0.94 -10.83 -5.04
N ALA A 311 1.92 -10.66 -5.90
CA ALA A 311 1.74 -10.11 -7.24
C ALA A 311 2.41 -11.03 -8.26
N GLY A 312 1.77 -11.24 -9.40
CA GLY A 312 2.31 -12.14 -10.41
C GLY A 312 1.82 -11.84 -11.83
N SER A 313 2.58 -12.30 -12.80
CA SER A 313 2.22 -12.39 -14.22
C SER A 313 2.38 -13.83 -14.68
N ASP A 314 1.49 -14.28 -15.57
CA ASP A 314 1.43 -15.66 -16.11
C ASP A 314 2.12 -15.78 -17.48
N ASP A 315 2.83 -14.75 -17.92
CA ASP A 315 3.67 -14.76 -19.11
C ASP A 315 4.83 -13.76 -18.93
N ASP A 316 5.23 -13.06 -19.96
CA ASP A 316 6.46 -12.26 -20.05
C ASP A 316 6.48 -10.97 -19.20
N GLY A 317 5.41 -10.68 -18.44
CA GLY A 317 5.33 -9.51 -17.57
C GLY A 317 6.02 -9.70 -16.22
N ALA A 318 6.33 -8.59 -15.53
CA ALA A 318 6.87 -8.64 -14.18
C ALA A 318 5.78 -8.89 -13.12
N GLY A 319 6.17 -9.48 -11.96
CA GLY A 319 5.26 -9.53 -10.81
C GLY A 319 4.91 -8.14 -10.27
N ILE A 320 5.92 -7.27 -10.10
CA ILE A 320 5.77 -5.85 -9.70
C ILE A 320 6.69 -5.01 -10.56
N GLY A 321 6.14 -4.09 -11.34
CA GLY A 321 6.93 -3.18 -12.17
C GLY A 321 6.29 -2.87 -13.51
N ALA A 322 6.93 -3.25 -14.62
CA ALA A 322 6.42 -3.05 -15.97
C ALA A 322 6.11 -4.38 -16.65
N GLY A 323 5.13 -4.39 -17.56
CA GLY A 323 4.77 -5.54 -18.39
C GLY A 323 5.79 -5.80 -19.48
N GLU A 324 5.45 -6.70 -20.42
CA GLU A 324 6.23 -6.96 -21.64
C GLU A 324 6.40 -5.66 -22.43
N ASP A 325 7.55 -5.46 -23.09
CA ASP A 325 7.95 -4.25 -23.81
C ASP A 325 7.89 -2.93 -23.00
N GLY A 326 7.45 -2.97 -21.73
CA GLY A 326 7.33 -1.84 -20.82
C GLY A 326 8.58 -1.61 -19.98
N SER A 327 8.95 -0.34 -19.73
CA SER A 327 10.17 0.02 -19.00
C SER A 327 9.89 0.69 -17.65
N ILE A 328 10.80 0.51 -16.69
CA ILE A 328 10.85 1.37 -15.49
C ILE A 328 11.79 2.52 -15.79
N THR A 329 11.24 3.69 -16.09
CA THR A 329 12.03 4.86 -16.49
C THR A 329 12.87 5.42 -15.34
N SER A 330 13.79 6.32 -15.62
CA SER A 330 14.69 6.94 -14.62
C SER A 330 13.94 7.67 -13.48
N THR A 331 12.68 8.01 -13.64
CA THR A 331 11.82 8.58 -12.58
C THR A 331 11.01 7.52 -11.85
N GLY A 332 10.87 6.33 -12.42
CA GLY A 332 10.12 5.20 -11.85
C GLY A 332 10.73 4.70 -10.54
N ARG A 333 9.87 4.35 -9.57
CA ARG A 333 10.32 3.92 -8.25
C ARG A 333 9.47 2.79 -7.71
N ILE A 334 10.13 1.74 -7.21
CA ILE A 334 9.51 0.67 -6.43
C ILE A 334 10.10 0.71 -5.02
N ILE A 335 9.26 0.89 -3.99
CA ILE A 335 9.70 1.06 -2.60
C ILE A 335 9.01 0.04 -1.71
N LEU A 336 9.77 -0.92 -1.20
CA LEU A 336 9.31 -1.93 -0.25
C LEU A 336 9.92 -1.64 1.12
N ARG A 337 9.09 -1.38 2.14
CA ARG A 337 9.57 -0.85 3.42
C ARG A 337 8.81 -1.35 4.64
N ASP A 338 9.20 -0.86 5.82
CA ASP A 338 8.61 -1.15 7.13
C ASP A 338 8.67 -2.66 7.44
N SER A 339 7.55 -3.35 7.59
CA SER A 339 7.48 -4.80 7.83
C SER A 339 6.62 -5.50 6.78
N ALA A 340 6.55 -4.93 5.59
CA ALA A 340 5.80 -5.50 4.48
C ALA A 340 6.31 -6.90 4.12
N LYS A 341 5.39 -7.76 3.72
CA LYS A 341 5.68 -9.09 3.19
C LYS A 341 5.22 -9.12 1.74
N VAL A 342 6.16 -9.27 0.85
CA VAL A 342 5.91 -9.23 -0.60
C VAL A 342 6.37 -10.53 -1.21
N THR A 343 5.51 -11.15 -2.01
CA THR A 343 5.85 -12.21 -2.95
C THR A 343 5.54 -11.67 -4.34
N ALA A 344 6.55 -11.57 -5.18
CA ALA A 344 6.44 -11.06 -6.54
C ALA A 344 6.99 -12.13 -7.50
N ILE A 345 6.24 -12.44 -8.55
CA ILE A 345 6.49 -13.58 -9.43
C ILE A 345 6.31 -13.12 -10.86
N GLY A 346 7.35 -13.24 -11.68
CA GLY A 346 7.28 -13.16 -13.14
C GLY A 346 7.46 -14.54 -13.73
N GLU A 347 6.85 -14.82 -14.86
CA GLU A 347 7.02 -16.05 -15.62
C GLU A 347 7.88 -15.79 -16.87
N ASN A 348 8.20 -16.82 -17.61
CA ASN A 348 9.02 -16.76 -18.83
C ASN A 348 10.24 -15.84 -18.69
N GLU A 349 10.23 -14.70 -19.36
CA GLU A 349 11.31 -13.71 -19.34
C GLU A 349 11.01 -12.56 -18.37
N GLY A 350 9.91 -12.64 -17.56
CA GLY A 350 9.50 -11.62 -16.60
C GLY A 350 10.28 -11.64 -15.28
N ALA A 351 10.65 -10.46 -14.77
CA ALA A 351 11.25 -10.32 -13.45
C ALA A 351 10.20 -10.46 -12.33
N GLY A 352 10.59 -11.01 -11.17
CA GLY A 352 9.73 -10.94 -10.00
C GLY A 352 9.42 -9.48 -9.60
N ILE A 353 10.46 -8.64 -9.52
CA ILE A 353 10.34 -7.18 -9.28
C ILE A 353 11.23 -6.48 -10.29
N GLY A 354 10.65 -5.74 -11.23
CA GLY A 354 11.42 -5.08 -12.27
C GLY A 354 10.66 -4.94 -13.57
N THR A 355 11.19 -5.45 -14.66
CA THR A 355 10.59 -5.36 -15.99
C THR A 355 10.19 -6.73 -16.53
N GLY A 356 9.21 -6.75 -17.40
CA GLY A 356 8.91 -7.87 -18.27
C GLY A 356 9.91 -7.99 -19.42
N GLU A 357 9.63 -8.89 -20.39
CA GLU A 357 10.45 -9.08 -21.60
C GLU A 357 10.66 -7.74 -22.32
N SER A 358 11.87 -7.51 -22.85
CA SER A 358 12.26 -6.34 -23.66
C SER A 358 12.15 -4.98 -22.94
N GLY A 359 12.02 -4.96 -21.60
CA GLY A 359 11.84 -3.74 -20.80
C GLY A 359 13.11 -3.22 -20.16
N PHE A 360 13.42 -1.91 -20.28
CA PHE A 360 14.60 -1.30 -19.63
C PHE A 360 14.35 -0.96 -18.16
N MET A 361 15.22 -1.44 -17.28
CA MET A 361 15.22 -1.05 -15.87
C MET A 361 16.17 0.16 -15.65
N ASP A 362 15.65 1.39 -15.86
CA ASP A 362 16.40 2.64 -15.64
C ASP A 362 16.07 3.28 -14.27
N GLY A 363 15.07 2.79 -13.55
CA GLY A 363 14.53 3.40 -12.34
C GLY A 363 15.21 2.96 -11.05
N LEU A 364 14.48 3.08 -9.95
CA LEU A 364 15.01 2.86 -8.61
C LEU A 364 14.15 1.85 -7.84
N ILE A 365 14.75 0.74 -7.43
CA ILE A 365 14.14 -0.23 -6.51
C ILE A 365 14.77 -0.05 -5.13
N ILE A 366 13.94 0.19 -4.11
CA ILE A 366 14.37 0.33 -2.71
C ILE A 366 13.67 -0.73 -1.86
N ILE A 367 14.45 -1.58 -1.21
CA ILE A 367 13.96 -2.55 -0.24
C ILE A 367 14.63 -2.23 1.10
N GLN A 368 13.85 -1.84 2.10
CA GLN A 368 14.44 -1.31 3.33
C GLN A 368 13.66 -1.69 4.61
N ASP A 369 14.17 -1.22 5.75
CA ASP A 369 13.63 -1.44 7.11
C ASP A 369 13.61 -2.93 7.47
N ASN A 370 12.45 -3.55 7.70
CA ASN A 370 12.30 -4.98 7.99
C ASN A 370 11.47 -5.69 6.91
N ALA A 371 11.45 -5.18 5.71
CA ALA A 371 10.71 -5.78 4.60
C ALA A 371 11.15 -7.23 4.36
N GLN A 372 10.20 -8.10 4.09
CA GLN A 372 10.42 -9.49 3.74
C GLN A 372 9.94 -9.69 2.31
N VAL A 373 10.86 -9.94 1.42
CA VAL A 373 10.59 -10.04 -0.02
C VAL A 373 10.97 -11.42 -0.51
N THR A 374 10.04 -12.06 -1.19
CA THR A 374 10.28 -13.23 -2.01
C THR A 374 10.06 -12.81 -3.45
N ALA A 375 11.11 -12.76 -4.22
CA ALA A 375 11.08 -12.40 -5.63
C ALA A 375 11.44 -13.64 -6.46
N ILE A 376 10.59 -13.99 -7.40
CA ILE A 376 10.69 -15.19 -8.21
C ILE A 376 10.63 -14.75 -9.67
N ALA A 377 11.61 -15.16 -10.44
CA ALA A 377 11.71 -14.87 -11.86
C ALA A 377 11.28 -16.06 -12.71
N GLY A 378 10.98 -15.80 -13.94
CA GLY A 378 10.89 -16.79 -15.00
C GLY A 378 12.26 -17.38 -15.37
N GLU A 379 12.35 -18.07 -16.48
CA GLU A 379 13.51 -18.93 -16.79
C GLU A 379 14.82 -18.15 -16.90
N ASP A 380 14.84 -17.01 -17.54
CA ASP A 380 16.04 -16.27 -17.89
C ASP A 380 16.12 -14.86 -17.26
N ALA A 381 15.04 -14.35 -16.66
CA ALA A 381 14.99 -13.05 -16.04
C ALA A 381 15.67 -12.96 -14.66
N ALA A 382 15.85 -11.74 -14.17
CA ALA A 382 16.29 -11.50 -12.80
C ALA A 382 15.10 -11.57 -11.81
N ALA A 383 15.29 -12.16 -10.63
CA ALA A 383 14.27 -12.10 -9.58
C ALA A 383 13.99 -10.64 -9.15
N ILE A 384 15.02 -9.79 -9.15
CA ILE A 384 14.90 -8.34 -8.93
C ILE A 384 15.80 -7.65 -9.94
N GLY A 385 15.24 -6.91 -10.89
CA GLY A 385 16.01 -6.19 -11.91
C GLY A 385 15.37 -6.20 -13.28
N SER A 386 16.14 -6.54 -14.33
CA SER A 386 15.67 -6.58 -15.70
C SER A 386 15.29 -8.00 -16.14
N ASP A 387 14.67 -8.07 -17.30
CA ASP A 387 14.43 -9.31 -18.05
C ASP A 387 15.72 -9.97 -18.52
N ASP A 388 15.61 -10.92 -19.43
CA ASP A 388 16.70 -11.72 -19.97
C ASP A 388 17.53 -10.97 -21.03
N LYS A 389 16.97 -10.04 -21.78
CA LYS A 389 17.55 -9.44 -22.98
C LYS A 389 18.18 -8.09 -22.75
N ASP A 390 17.68 -7.34 -21.77
CA ASP A 390 18.01 -5.95 -21.54
C ASP A 390 18.89 -5.71 -20.32
N ASP A 391 19.80 -4.73 -20.46
CA ASP A 391 20.72 -4.35 -19.41
C ASP A 391 20.00 -3.54 -18.32
N MET A 392 20.24 -3.88 -17.06
CA MET A 392 19.88 -3.03 -15.96
C MET A 392 20.75 -1.78 -15.93
N ARG A 393 20.14 -0.60 -15.97
CA ARG A 393 20.83 0.71 -15.91
C ARG A 393 20.47 1.49 -14.66
N GLY A 394 19.39 1.13 -13.98
CA GLY A 394 18.88 1.77 -12.78
C GLY A 394 19.64 1.39 -11.52
N THR A 395 19.01 1.59 -10.38
CA THR A 395 19.63 1.34 -9.07
C THR A 395 18.78 0.45 -8.19
N ILE A 396 19.39 -0.56 -7.56
CA ILE A 396 18.77 -1.40 -6.54
C ILE A 396 19.44 -1.10 -5.20
N LEU A 397 18.63 -0.65 -4.21
CA LEU A 397 19.06 -0.41 -2.83
C LEU A 397 18.40 -1.42 -1.90
N ILE A 398 19.20 -2.21 -1.20
CA ILE A 398 18.71 -3.14 -0.19
C ILE A 398 19.33 -2.75 1.17
N LEU A 399 18.50 -2.27 2.09
CA LEU A 399 18.94 -1.56 3.28
C LEU A 399 18.21 -2.07 4.55
N GLY A 400 18.66 -1.59 5.71
CA GLY A 400 18.04 -1.92 6.99
C GLY A 400 18.23 -3.40 7.36
N ASN A 401 17.16 -4.02 7.84
CA ASN A 401 17.11 -5.45 8.17
C ASN A 401 16.27 -6.22 7.14
N ALA A 402 16.25 -5.76 5.90
CA ALA A 402 15.47 -6.39 4.85
C ALA A 402 15.92 -7.85 4.64
N ARG A 403 14.95 -8.71 4.36
CA ARG A 403 15.16 -10.13 4.11
C ARG A 403 14.66 -10.47 2.72
N ILE A 404 15.57 -10.85 1.86
CA ILE A 404 15.30 -11.18 0.47
C ILE A 404 15.48 -12.68 0.28
N THR A 405 14.50 -13.29 -0.33
CA THR A 405 14.59 -14.64 -0.89
C THR A 405 14.36 -14.49 -2.38
N THR A 406 15.32 -14.93 -3.18
CA THR A 406 15.15 -15.00 -4.62
C THR A 406 14.95 -16.44 -5.05
N GLY A 407 14.10 -16.63 -6.03
CA GLY A 407 13.78 -17.94 -6.61
C GLY A 407 13.64 -17.85 -8.11
N ARG A 408 13.39 -18.99 -8.71
CA ARG A 408 13.12 -19.17 -10.12
C ARG A 408 12.01 -20.19 -10.28
N LEU A 409 11.14 -20.03 -11.25
CA LEU A 409 10.10 -20.99 -11.57
C LEU A 409 10.68 -22.28 -12.16
N TRP A 410 9.96 -23.34 -12.00
CA TRP A 410 10.21 -24.60 -12.67
C TRP A 410 9.22 -24.76 -13.82
N ASP A 411 9.72 -24.76 -15.06
CA ASP A 411 8.97 -25.19 -16.24
C ASP A 411 7.59 -24.48 -16.37
N ASP A 412 7.55 -23.14 -16.32
CA ASP A 412 6.40 -22.28 -16.57
C ASP A 412 5.13 -22.71 -15.78
N ASP A 413 5.24 -22.95 -14.51
CA ASP A 413 4.15 -23.47 -13.65
C ASP A 413 3.68 -22.42 -12.64
N ILE A 414 3.03 -21.38 -13.12
CA ILE A 414 2.31 -20.39 -12.33
C ILE A 414 0.89 -20.20 -12.91
N HIS A 415 -0.09 -19.97 -12.09
CA HIS A 415 -1.44 -19.61 -12.49
C HIS A 415 -2.24 -18.99 -11.36
N PHE A 416 -3.23 -18.18 -11.71
CA PHE A 416 -4.18 -17.67 -10.73
C PHE A 416 -5.34 -18.66 -10.55
N ASN A 417 -5.54 -19.09 -9.33
CA ASN A 417 -6.66 -19.95 -8.99
C ASN A 417 -7.88 -19.10 -8.59
N TYR A 418 -8.80 -18.86 -9.53
CA TYR A 418 -10.01 -18.05 -9.34
C TYR A 418 -10.89 -18.50 -8.16
N LYS A 419 -10.88 -19.79 -7.84
CA LYS A 419 -11.67 -20.34 -6.73
C LYS A 419 -11.05 -20.05 -5.37
N THR A 420 -9.73 -20.13 -5.25
CA THR A 420 -9.00 -19.89 -3.98
C THR A 420 -8.52 -18.46 -3.85
N LYS A 421 -8.57 -17.66 -4.94
CA LYS A 421 -8.04 -16.30 -5.05
C LYS A 421 -6.55 -16.23 -4.68
N LYS A 422 -5.79 -17.17 -5.20
CA LYS A 422 -4.35 -17.29 -4.94
C LYS A 422 -3.60 -17.57 -6.21
N ILE A 423 -2.40 -17.04 -6.27
CA ILE A 423 -1.38 -17.42 -7.23
C ILE A 423 -0.76 -18.72 -6.75
N GLU A 424 -0.79 -19.75 -7.60
CA GLU A 424 -0.20 -21.06 -7.34
C GLU A 424 0.99 -21.24 -8.28
N TYR A 425 2.16 -21.65 -7.76
CA TYR A 425 3.40 -21.74 -8.51
C TYR A 425 4.31 -22.84 -7.98
N THR A 426 5.22 -23.31 -8.82
CA THR A 426 6.24 -24.31 -8.45
C THR A 426 7.64 -23.71 -8.62
N LEU A 427 8.48 -23.84 -7.58
CA LEU A 427 9.87 -23.36 -7.61
C LEU A 427 10.83 -24.46 -8.12
N ASP A 428 11.84 -24.05 -8.89
CA ASP A 428 13.03 -24.89 -9.06
C ASP A 428 13.86 -24.86 -7.78
N GLU A 429 13.84 -25.97 -7.03
CA GLU A 429 14.61 -26.10 -5.78
C GLU A 429 16.14 -25.99 -5.97
N ASN A 430 16.64 -26.07 -7.19
CA ASN A 430 18.06 -26.02 -7.54
C ASN A 430 18.49 -24.69 -8.14
N ALA A 431 17.56 -23.85 -8.56
CA ALA A 431 17.84 -22.56 -9.14
C ALA A 431 17.70 -21.42 -8.11
N ILE A 432 18.55 -20.43 -8.27
CA ILE A 432 18.55 -19.22 -7.44
C ILE A 432 18.29 -18.06 -8.37
N GLY A 433 17.27 -17.25 -8.06
CA GLY A 433 17.00 -16.03 -8.78
C GLY A 433 18.11 -14.98 -8.57
N ARG A 434 18.37 -14.20 -9.59
CA ARG A 434 19.41 -13.15 -9.59
C ARG A 434 18.85 -11.82 -9.12
N ILE A 435 19.77 -10.91 -8.79
CA ILE A 435 19.49 -9.50 -8.56
C ILE A 435 20.33 -8.71 -9.58
N GLY A 436 19.71 -8.01 -10.50
CA GLY A 436 20.37 -7.23 -11.54
C GLY A 436 19.93 -7.60 -12.94
N ASP A 437 20.87 -7.93 -13.81
CA ASP A 437 20.57 -8.32 -15.20
C ASP A 437 20.04 -9.74 -15.31
N GLY A 438 19.23 -10.00 -16.32
CA GLY A 438 18.81 -11.33 -16.71
C GLY A 438 19.95 -12.15 -17.33
N GLN A 439 19.63 -13.33 -17.86
CA GLN A 439 20.66 -14.32 -18.24
C GLN A 439 21.40 -13.98 -19.53
N ASN A 440 20.72 -13.43 -20.51
CA ASN A 440 21.24 -13.18 -21.86
C ASN A 440 21.44 -11.69 -22.16
N ALA A 441 21.36 -10.81 -21.15
CA ALA A 441 21.46 -9.36 -21.31
C ALA A 441 22.71 -8.95 -22.14
N TYR A 442 22.54 -8.01 -23.06
CA TYR A 442 23.59 -7.51 -23.94
C TYR A 442 24.51 -6.54 -23.21
N HIS A 443 25.68 -7.02 -22.81
CA HIS A 443 26.61 -6.39 -21.87
C HIS A 443 27.42 -5.18 -22.37
N GLU A 444 27.04 -4.53 -23.45
CA GLU A 444 27.83 -3.37 -23.93
C GLU A 444 27.59 -2.09 -23.10
N SER A 445 26.55 -2.05 -22.25
CA SER A 445 26.13 -0.84 -21.55
C SER A 445 25.45 -1.03 -20.19
N SER A 446 25.56 -2.17 -19.50
CA SER A 446 25.04 -2.33 -18.15
C SER A 446 25.77 -1.41 -17.17
N TYR A 447 25.07 -0.39 -16.67
CA TYR A 447 25.56 0.58 -15.70
C TYR A 447 24.77 0.56 -14.40
N GLY A 448 24.01 -0.51 -14.14
CA GLY A 448 23.20 -0.63 -12.93
C GLY A 448 24.01 -0.52 -11.65
N HIS A 449 23.47 0.16 -10.64
CA HIS A 449 24.11 0.33 -9.36
C HIS A 449 23.42 -0.51 -8.28
N TYR A 450 24.22 -1.16 -7.44
CA TYR A 450 23.74 -2.00 -6.34
C TYR A 450 24.26 -1.46 -5.02
N VAL A 451 23.35 -1.18 -4.08
CA VAL A 451 23.72 -0.67 -2.76
C VAL A 451 23.15 -1.60 -1.68
N ILE A 452 24.03 -2.21 -0.89
CA ILE A 452 23.63 -3.20 0.12
C ILE A 452 24.07 -2.74 1.50
N GLY A 453 23.11 -2.72 2.42
CA GLY A 453 23.33 -2.46 3.84
C GLY A 453 23.90 -3.65 4.59
N PRO A 454 24.60 -3.43 5.72
CA PRO A 454 25.32 -4.48 6.45
C PRO A 454 24.41 -5.51 7.13
N ASP A 455 23.17 -5.15 7.44
CA ASP A 455 22.22 -5.95 8.22
C ASP A 455 21.17 -6.66 7.37
N VAL A 456 21.28 -6.50 6.06
CA VAL A 456 20.42 -7.18 5.06
C VAL A 456 20.72 -8.68 5.05
N THR A 457 19.70 -9.47 4.73
CA THR A 457 19.87 -10.90 4.48
C THR A 457 19.33 -11.25 3.09
N ILE A 458 20.16 -11.83 2.23
CA ILE A 458 19.80 -12.30 0.90
C ILE A 458 20.07 -13.82 0.86
N ASN A 459 19.05 -14.62 0.62
CA ASN A 459 19.13 -16.09 0.61
C ASN A 459 19.88 -16.68 1.84
N GLY A 460 19.68 -16.06 3.00
CA GLY A 460 20.33 -16.46 4.25
C GLY A 460 21.77 -15.97 4.43
N LEU A 461 22.34 -15.26 3.46
CA LEU A 461 23.64 -14.60 3.55
C LEU A 461 23.48 -13.18 4.09
N ASN A 462 24.42 -12.75 4.96
CA ASN A 462 24.39 -11.41 5.53
C ASN A 462 25.00 -10.39 4.56
N GLY A 463 24.48 -9.19 4.50
CA GLY A 463 24.98 -8.11 3.63
C GLY A 463 26.44 -7.72 3.83
N SER A 464 27.03 -8.05 4.98
CA SER A 464 28.47 -7.89 5.21
C SER A 464 29.35 -8.98 4.56
N ASP A 465 28.74 -10.10 4.10
CA ASP A 465 29.44 -11.18 3.40
C ASP A 465 29.51 -10.93 1.88
N ILE A 466 29.95 -9.74 1.48
CA ILE A 466 29.97 -9.23 0.11
C ILE A 466 30.52 -10.24 -0.90
N GLU A 467 31.63 -10.90 -0.58
CA GLU A 467 32.25 -11.89 -1.48
C GLU A 467 31.35 -13.08 -1.83
N LYS A 468 30.40 -13.40 -0.96
CA LYS A 468 29.41 -14.45 -1.24
C LYS A 468 28.18 -13.90 -1.92
N LEU A 469 27.84 -12.64 -1.65
CA LEU A 469 26.70 -11.97 -2.28
C LEU A 469 26.96 -11.66 -3.75
N LYS A 470 28.23 -11.49 -4.16
CA LYS A 470 28.61 -11.35 -5.56
C LYS A 470 28.07 -12.50 -6.43
N ASP A 471 27.94 -13.70 -5.84
CA ASP A 471 27.37 -14.86 -6.55
C ASP A 471 25.87 -14.70 -6.86
N TYR A 472 25.15 -13.75 -6.26
CA TYR A 472 23.72 -13.52 -6.44
C TYR A 472 23.40 -12.19 -7.10
N ILE A 473 24.39 -11.28 -7.13
CA ILE A 473 24.24 -9.94 -7.68
C ILE A 473 24.99 -9.90 -9.00
N ASN A 474 24.30 -9.59 -10.07
CA ASN A 474 24.84 -9.49 -11.42
C ASN A 474 25.62 -10.76 -11.85
N MET A 475 25.10 -11.95 -11.50
CA MET A 475 25.73 -13.21 -11.90
C MET A 475 25.56 -13.43 -13.40
N ARG A 476 26.65 -13.31 -14.12
CA ARG A 476 26.75 -13.87 -15.47
C ARG A 476 26.85 -15.39 -15.36
N LEU A 477 25.81 -16.11 -15.76
CA LEU A 477 25.93 -17.54 -15.94
C LEU A 477 26.64 -17.82 -17.25
N SER A 478 27.76 -18.44 -17.03
CA SER A 478 28.40 -19.49 -17.76
C SER A 478 29.18 -19.23 -19.04
N GLY A 479 30.37 -19.65 -18.95
CA GLY A 479 31.09 -20.44 -19.95
C GLY A 479 32.15 -19.69 -20.74
N GLU A 480 32.16 -18.42 -20.82
CA GLU A 480 33.24 -17.68 -21.45
C GLU A 480 33.69 -16.51 -20.57
N ASN A 481 34.79 -16.74 -19.83
CA ASN A 481 35.72 -15.80 -19.23
C ASN A 481 35.30 -14.32 -19.10
N HIS A 482 34.35 -14.05 -18.22
CA HIS A 482 34.21 -12.74 -17.65
C HIS A 482 34.41 -12.86 -16.14
N ASP A 483 35.48 -12.21 -15.63
CA ASP A 483 35.72 -12.05 -14.21
C ASP A 483 34.54 -11.22 -13.64
N GLY A 484 33.50 -11.90 -13.18
CA GLY A 484 32.27 -11.30 -12.71
C GLY A 484 32.41 -10.67 -11.33
N ASP A 485 33.23 -9.64 -11.22
CA ASP A 485 33.17 -8.73 -10.09
C ASP A 485 32.14 -7.66 -10.45
N PRO A 486 31.00 -7.52 -9.74
CA PRO A 486 30.09 -6.41 -9.99
C PRO A 486 30.85 -5.12 -9.70
N GLU A 487 31.33 -4.45 -10.76
CA GLU A 487 32.12 -3.21 -10.65
C GLU A 487 31.34 -2.11 -9.94
N ASN A 488 30.00 -2.21 -9.92
CA ASN A 488 29.07 -1.20 -9.44
C ASN A 488 28.42 -1.54 -8.08
N LEU A 489 28.97 -2.51 -7.33
CA LEU A 489 28.47 -2.83 -5.99
C LEU A 489 29.04 -1.86 -4.95
N THR A 490 28.16 -1.23 -4.19
CA THR A 490 28.51 -0.37 -3.06
C THR A 490 27.97 -0.97 -1.75
N ALA A 491 28.87 -1.30 -0.83
CA ALA A 491 28.50 -1.70 0.52
C ALA A 491 28.42 -0.49 1.44
N LEU A 492 27.35 -0.36 2.21
CA LEU A 492 27.21 0.70 3.20
C LEU A 492 27.48 0.18 4.61
N ASP A 493 28.29 0.91 5.36
CA ASP A 493 28.38 0.78 6.81
C ASP A 493 27.69 1.98 7.45
N ILE A 494 26.59 1.72 8.15
CA ILE A 494 25.74 2.73 8.78
C ILE A 494 25.87 2.59 10.29
N ARG A 495 26.41 3.62 10.93
CA ARG A 495 26.59 3.67 12.38
C ARG A 495 25.98 4.94 12.95
N SER A 496 25.63 4.90 14.23
CA SER A 496 25.16 6.07 14.96
C SER A 496 26.05 6.32 16.18
N GLU A 497 26.68 7.49 16.25
CA GLU A 497 27.49 7.91 17.38
C GLU A 497 27.02 9.27 17.91
N ASN A 498 26.69 9.33 19.20
CA ASN A 498 26.23 10.58 19.86
C ASN A 498 25.03 11.24 19.16
N GLY A 499 24.06 10.45 18.65
CA GLY A 499 22.90 10.95 17.92
C GLY A 499 23.22 11.48 16.52
N LYS A 500 24.44 11.25 16.03
CA LYS A 500 24.85 11.58 14.67
C LYS A 500 25.04 10.30 13.88
N PHE A 501 24.40 10.21 12.73
CA PHE A 501 24.62 9.12 11.80
C PHE A 501 25.94 9.30 11.06
N ILE A 502 26.69 8.22 10.93
CA ILE A 502 27.92 8.10 10.18
C ILE A 502 27.69 7.00 9.16
N VAL A 503 27.84 7.35 7.90
CA VAL A 503 27.71 6.42 6.78
C VAL A 503 29.02 6.40 6.03
N THR A 504 29.55 5.23 5.77
CA THR A 504 30.69 5.03 4.87
C THR A 504 30.27 4.07 3.76
N ALA A 505 30.70 4.35 2.56
CA ALA A 505 30.49 3.52 1.38
C ALA A 505 31.80 2.84 1.00
N ASP A 506 31.75 1.55 0.73
CA ASP A 506 32.85 0.78 0.14
C ASP A 506 32.40 0.32 -1.25
N GLY A 507 33.12 0.69 -2.29
CA GLY A 507 32.77 0.57 -3.70
C GLY A 507 32.71 1.91 -4.42
N GLU A 508 31.93 2.02 -5.49
CA GLU A 508 31.87 3.25 -6.31
C GLU A 508 31.12 4.41 -5.66
N GLY A 509 30.23 4.11 -4.72
CA GLY A 509 29.37 5.10 -4.08
C GLY A 509 30.13 6.09 -3.20
N THR A 510 29.78 7.36 -3.28
CA THR A 510 30.33 8.42 -2.41
C THR A 510 29.21 9.06 -1.58
N VAL A 511 29.29 8.96 -0.25
CA VAL A 511 28.36 9.65 0.65
C VAL A 511 28.61 11.15 0.56
N GLU A 512 27.68 11.90 -0.01
CA GLU A 512 27.77 13.35 -0.13
C GLU A 512 27.35 14.06 1.14
N LYS A 513 26.20 13.67 1.71
CA LYS A 513 25.68 14.28 2.93
C LYS A 513 24.66 13.39 3.64
N ILE A 514 24.47 13.69 4.93
CA ILE A 514 23.41 13.10 5.74
C ILE A 514 22.46 14.22 6.16
N LEU A 515 21.18 14.02 5.95
CA LEU A 515 20.13 15.00 6.24
C LEU A 515 19.27 14.52 7.42
N TYR A 516 18.96 15.44 8.31
CA TYR A 516 18.10 15.21 9.49
C TYR A 516 16.82 16.05 9.30
N GLY A 517 15.74 15.43 8.86
CA GLY A 517 14.53 16.16 8.48
C GLY A 517 14.77 17.16 7.36
N GLY A 518 15.60 16.81 6.39
CA GLY A 518 15.99 17.67 5.25
C GLY A 518 17.12 18.65 5.50
N SER A 519 17.74 18.68 6.68
CA SER A 519 18.87 19.57 7.02
C SER A 519 20.14 18.80 7.36
N GLU A 520 21.30 19.25 6.92
CA GLU A 520 22.61 18.66 7.29
C GLU A 520 22.95 18.91 8.78
N THR A 521 22.25 19.86 9.42
CA THR A 521 22.47 20.16 10.83
C THR A 521 21.63 19.23 11.69
N VAL A 522 22.27 18.53 12.64
CA VAL A 522 21.56 17.71 13.62
C VAL A 522 20.60 18.58 14.40
N PRO A 523 19.29 18.29 14.41
CA PRO A 523 18.31 19.10 15.14
C PRO A 523 18.55 19.12 16.63
N ALA A 524 18.47 20.31 17.22
CA ALA A 524 18.51 20.50 18.68
C ALA A 524 17.09 20.62 19.28
N ALA A 525 16.08 20.91 18.46
CA ALA A 525 14.69 20.99 18.91
C ALA A 525 14.12 19.58 19.15
N PRO A 526 13.27 19.41 20.15
CA PRO A 526 12.58 18.15 20.38
C PRO A 526 11.76 17.74 19.15
N GLY A 527 11.78 16.45 18.82
CA GLY A 527 11.03 15.93 17.68
C GLY A 527 11.60 14.62 17.15
N THR A 528 10.88 14.05 16.22
CA THR A 528 11.32 12.86 15.46
C THR A 528 11.69 13.30 14.06
N TYR A 529 12.91 13.05 13.65
CA TYR A 529 13.46 13.50 12.37
C TYR A 529 13.86 12.30 11.54
N PRO A 530 13.33 12.13 10.34
CA PRO A 530 13.85 11.14 9.41
C PRO A 530 15.30 11.50 9.09
N VAL A 531 16.16 10.49 9.04
CA VAL A 531 17.55 10.67 8.63
C VAL A 531 17.73 10.04 7.27
N THR A 532 18.17 10.85 6.32
CA THR A 532 18.41 10.42 4.94
C THR A 532 19.89 10.55 4.59
N CYS A 533 20.36 9.65 3.77
CA CYS A 533 21.68 9.68 3.16
C CYS A 533 21.53 10.15 1.72
N VAL A 534 22.39 11.04 1.29
CA VAL A 534 22.57 11.40 -0.12
C VAL A 534 23.84 10.72 -0.60
N LEU A 535 23.68 9.76 -1.47
CA LEU A 535 24.76 8.96 -2.05
C LEU A 535 24.90 9.32 -3.52
N ARG A 536 26.10 9.57 -3.97
CA ARG A 536 26.43 9.73 -5.38
C ARG A 536 27.00 8.41 -5.92
N LEU A 537 26.40 7.92 -6.99
CA LEU A 537 26.79 6.73 -7.73
C LEU A 537 27.06 7.19 -9.17
N GLY A 538 28.32 7.14 -9.61
CA GLY A 538 28.70 7.72 -10.89
C GLY A 538 28.29 9.20 -11.02
N ASP A 539 27.49 9.52 -12.00
CA ASP A 539 26.93 10.86 -12.24
C ASP A 539 25.56 11.09 -11.58
N GLU A 540 24.96 10.07 -10.97
CA GLU A 540 23.67 10.14 -10.31
C GLU A 540 23.78 10.38 -8.80
N THR A 541 22.74 10.98 -8.23
CA THR A 541 22.65 11.23 -6.80
C THR A 541 21.30 10.70 -6.28
N ILE A 542 21.37 9.80 -5.31
CA ILE A 542 20.19 9.15 -4.74
C ILE A 542 20.05 9.58 -3.29
N GLU A 543 18.82 9.91 -2.89
CA GLU A 543 18.46 10.19 -1.51
C GLU A 543 17.57 9.06 -0.95
N PHE A 544 17.98 8.44 0.15
CA PHE A 544 17.24 7.36 0.79
C PHE A 544 17.33 7.45 2.30
N ARG A 545 16.32 6.88 2.97
CA ARG A 545 16.23 6.89 4.44
C ARG A 545 17.18 5.85 5.03
N ILE A 546 17.96 6.28 6.05
CA ILE A 546 18.89 5.42 6.79
C ILE A 546 18.50 5.25 8.26
N GLY A 547 17.47 5.95 8.72
CA GLY A 547 17.02 5.82 10.09
C GLY A 547 16.17 7.00 10.56
N THR A 548 16.05 7.11 11.86
CA THR A 548 15.30 8.18 12.53
C THR A 548 16.06 8.70 13.73
N LEU A 549 16.21 10.01 13.82
CA LEU A 549 16.72 10.69 15.01
C LEU A 549 15.56 11.16 15.87
N VAL A 550 15.53 10.71 17.12
CA VAL A 550 14.58 11.21 18.13
C VAL A 550 15.31 12.18 19.03
N VAL A 551 14.91 13.46 19.01
CA VAL A 551 15.37 14.47 19.97
C VAL A 551 14.28 14.63 21.03
N PRO A 552 14.54 14.27 22.30
CA PRO A 552 13.53 14.33 23.35
C PRO A 552 13.18 15.77 23.72
N GLU A 553 11.92 16.02 24.12
CA GLU A 553 11.48 17.30 24.65
C GLU A 553 12.17 17.60 25.99
N GLY A 554 12.78 18.76 26.08
CA GLY A 554 13.22 19.30 27.39
C GLY A 554 12.00 19.66 28.24
N LYS A 555 11.98 19.29 29.53
CA LYS A 555 10.86 19.58 30.45
C LYS A 555 10.33 21.00 30.31
N SER A 556 9.07 21.18 29.92
CA SER A 556 8.23 22.29 30.36
C SER A 556 7.42 21.84 31.59
N ASP A 557 7.28 22.72 32.56
CA ASP A 557 6.63 22.45 33.87
C ASP A 557 5.08 22.30 33.78
N ASP A 558 4.50 22.03 32.63
CA ASP A 558 3.06 21.80 32.44
C ASP A 558 2.78 20.34 32.03
N ALA A 559 2.44 19.56 33.05
CA ALA A 559 1.95 18.18 32.88
C ALA A 559 0.46 18.22 32.56
N ASP A 560 0.12 18.15 31.25
CA ASP A 560 -1.04 17.40 30.75
C ASP A 560 -1.08 17.47 29.22
N THR A 561 -1.31 16.32 28.58
CA THR A 561 -1.51 16.11 27.12
C THR A 561 -0.25 15.98 26.25
N LEU A 562 0.51 14.89 26.41
CA LEU A 562 1.38 14.38 25.34
C LEU A 562 1.34 12.86 25.32
N GLN A 563 1.20 12.26 24.14
CA GLN A 563 1.40 10.82 23.96
C GLN A 563 2.81 10.49 24.44
N SER A 564 2.90 9.81 25.57
CA SER A 564 4.18 9.40 26.14
C SER A 564 4.89 8.47 25.15
N PRO A 565 6.19 8.66 24.87
CA PRO A 565 6.97 7.66 24.17
C PRO A 565 6.85 6.32 24.91
N LEU A 566 6.94 5.21 24.20
CA LEU A 566 6.81 3.86 24.77
C LEU A 566 7.80 3.61 25.91
N TYR A 567 8.93 4.33 25.92
CA TYR A 567 9.92 4.41 26.98
C TYR A 567 10.63 5.77 26.92
N ARG A 568 11.34 6.12 28.00
CA ARG A 568 12.14 7.34 28.15
C ARG A 568 13.50 7.00 28.70
N VAL A 569 14.49 7.82 28.37
CA VAL A 569 15.84 7.75 28.95
C VAL A 569 16.17 9.07 29.62
N THR A 570 16.52 9.04 30.92
CA THR A 570 16.78 10.24 31.70
C THR A 570 18.11 10.16 32.44
N ASP A 571 18.64 11.34 32.79
CA ASP A 571 19.79 11.48 33.69
C ASP A 571 19.39 11.29 35.18
N LYS A 572 20.34 11.51 36.09
CA LYS A 572 20.14 11.42 37.53
C LYS A 572 19.12 12.44 38.11
N ASP A 573 18.92 13.56 37.42
CA ASP A 573 18.02 14.63 37.82
C ASP A 573 16.62 14.44 37.17
N GLY A 574 16.42 13.35 36.44
CA GLY A 574 15.18 12.99 35.74
C GLY A 574 14.95 13.79 34.45
N LYS A 575 15.98 14.47 33.94
CA LYS A 575 15.94 15.19 32.66
C LYS A 575 16.21 14.23 31.54
N ASP A 576 15.46 14.37 30.44
CA ASP A 576 15.66 13.55 29.23
C ASP A 576 17.06 13.77 28.63
N ILE A 577 17.70 12.69 28.27
CA ILE A 577 19.03 12.71 27.65
C ILE A 577 18.96 11.99 26.28
N ALA A 578 19.80 12.41 25.38
CA ALA A 578 19.89 11.81 24.05
C ALA A 578 20.35 10.34 24.14
N TYR A 579 19.73 9.50 23.33
CA TYR A 579 20.07 8.09 23.17
C TYR A 579 19.88 7.67 21.74
N THR A 580 20.49 6.57 21.36
CA THR A 580 20.19 5.88 20.10
C THR A 580 19.39 4.63 20.38
N ALA A 581 18.47 4.27 19.48
CA ALA A 581 17.69 3.06 19.56
C ALA A 581 17.74 2.33 18.22
N GLU A 582 18.13 1.08 18.28
CA GLU A 582 18.24 0.18 17.11
C GLU A 582 17.41 -1.07 17.38
N GLN A 583 16.57 -1.47 16.43
CA GLN A 583 15.82 -2.72 16.52
C GLN A 583 16.35 -3.69 15.47
N LYS A 584 16.84 -4.85 15.93
CA LYS A 584 17.38 -5.91 15.09
C LYS A 584 17.03 -7.28 15.67
N ASP A 585 16.56 -8.20 14.84
CA ASP A 585 16.24 -9.60 15.22
C ASP A 585 15.39 -9.73 16.49
N GLY A 586 14.36 -8.89 16.62
CA GLY A 586 13.52 -8.86 17.83
C GLY A 586 14.20 -8.23 19.06
N VAL A 587 15.38 -7.63 18.90
CA VAL A 587 16.12 -6.96 19.98
C VAL A 587 16.09 -5.44 19.76
N LEU A 588 15.54 -4.72 20.71
CA LEU A 588 15.66 -3.26 20.78
C LEU A 588 16.88 -2.89 21.64
N THR A 589 17.92 -2.35 21.03
CA THR A 589 19.11 -1.86 21.71
C THR A 589 18.99 -0.35 21.93
N VAL A 590 19.00 0.09 23.19
CA VAL A 590 18.97 1.50 23.58
C VAL A 590 20.34 1.86 24.14
N THR A 591 21.07 2.76 23.48
CA THR A 591 22.45 3.14 23.84
C THR A 591 22.52 4.60 24.25
N VAL A 592 23.21 4.86 25.37
CA VAL A 592 23.40 6.19 25.97
C VAL A 592 24.87 6.44 26.24
N ASP A 593 25.41 7.56 25.77
CA ASP A 593 26.79 7.99 26.04
C ASP A 593 26.88 8.73 27.40
N ALA A 594 26.56 8.03 28.50
CA ALA A 594 26.63 8.55 29.82
C ALA A 594 27.00 7.43 30.84
N ASP A 595 27.63 7.81 31.95
CA ASP A 595 27.94 6.89 33.05
C ASP A 595 26.71 6.58 33.91
N PHE A 596 25.73 7.50 33.93
CA PHE A 596 24.45 7.34 34.59
C PHE A 596 23.30 7.54 33.63
N ALA A 597 22.38 6.59 33.57
CA ALA A 597 21.14 6.73 32.81
C ALA A 597 20.02 5.85 33.38
N VAL A 598 18.78 6.27 33.14
CA VAL A 598 17.58 5.56 33.55
C VAL A 598 16.69 5.33 32.35
N LEU A 599 16.44 4.06 32.02
CA LEU A 599 15.40 3.65 31.05
C LEU A 599 14.10 3.38 31.82
N THR A 600 13.02 4.07 31.46
CA THR A 600 11.73 3.96 32.13
C THR A 600 10.57 4.02 31.16
N GLY A 601 9.46 3.36 31.48
CA GLY A 601 8.22 3.37 30.70
C GLY A 601 7.09 2.67 31.44
N LYS A 602 5.90 2.65 30.82
CA LYS A 602 4.77 1.86 31.31
C LYS A 602 4.83 0.44 30.75
N LEU A 603 4.33 -0.53 31.51
CA LEU A 603 4.21 -1.92 31.01
C LEU A 603 3.29 -2.05 29.78
N SER A 604 2.31 -1.14 29.63
CA SER A 604 1.52 -1.05 28.38
C SER A 604 2.39 -0.70 27.17
N GLY A 605 3.41 0.17 27.33
CA GLY A 605 4.37 0.47 26.28
C GLY A 605 5.24 -0.74 25.91
N ILE A 606 5.59 -1.57 26.88
CA ILE A 606 6.28 -2.86 26.64
C ILE A 606 5.37 -3.80 25.85
N GLY A 607 4.07 -3.82 26.13
CA GLY A 607 3.09 -4.58 25.35
C GLY A 607 3.03 -4.14 23.90
N THR A 608 3.08 -2.83 23.66
CA THR A 608 3.13 -2.25 22.29
C THR A 608 4.42 -2.63 21.58
N LEU A 609 5.59 -2.50 22.23
CA LEU A 609 6.87 -2.92 21.66
C LEU A 609 6.87 -4.42 21.28
N LYS A 610 6.27 -5.27 22.15
CA LYS A 610 6.13 -6.70 21.86
C LYS A 610 5.23 -6.94 20.64
N ALA A 611 4.14 -6.20 20.49
CA ALA A 611 3.27 -6.27 19.30
C ALA A 611 3.99 -5.80 18.02
N GLN A 612 5.00 -4.94 18.15
CA GLN A 612 5.89 -4.50 17.07
C GLN A 612 7.06 -5.46 16.81
N GLY A 613 7.03 -6.68 17.37
CA GLY A 613 8.04 -7.70 17.13
C GLY A 613 9.28 -7.61 18.03
N VAL A 614 9.31 -6.71 19.03
CA VAL A 614 10.41 -6.65 20.00
C VAL A 614 10.24 -7.75 21.05
N GLU A 615 11.21 -8.64 21.16
CA GLU A 615 11.24 -9.72 22.15
C GLU A 615 12.13 -9.37 23.35
N LYS A 616 13.18 -8.59 23.10
CA LYS A 616 14.21 -8.26 24.08
C LYS A 616 14.61 -6.79 24.00
N ILE A 617 14.81 -6.12 25.14
CA ILE A 617 15.47 -4.82 25.21
C ILE A 617 16.87 -5.00 25.76
N VAL A 618 17.85 -4.36 25.14
CA VAL A 618 19.23 -4.21 25.60
C VAL A 618 19.45 -2.73 25.90
N PHE A 619 19.80 -2.42 27.14
CA PHE A 619 20.12 -1.05 27.56
C PHE A 619 21.62 -0.92 27.84
N VAL A 620 22.26 0.00 27.12
CA VAL A 620 23.71 0.18 27.11
C VAL A 620 24.05 1.59 27.58
N THR A 621 24.94 1.69 28.57
CA THR A 621 25.62 2.92 28.98
C THR A 621 27.12 2.71 28.85
N LYS A 622 27.96 3.73 29.11
CA LYS A 622 29.41 3.61 28.97
C LYS A 622 30.00 2.40 29.70
N ASP A 623 29.52 2.11 30.90
CA ASP A 623 30.14 1.12 31.78
C ASP A 623 29.24 -0.08 32.09
N ALA A 624 27.97 -0.08 31.66
CA ALA A 624 27.03 -1.15 31.97
C ALA A 624 26.16 -1.52 30.75
N THR A 625 25.86 -2.82 30.61
CA THR A 625 24.89 -3.35 29.67
C THR A 625 23.94 -4.28 30.39
N SER A 626 22.63 -4.06 30.24
CA SER A 626 21.58 -4.91 30.78
C SER A 626 20.60 -5.32 29.67
N ALA A 627 20.18 -6.56 29.66
CA ALA A 627 19.21 -7.06 28.72
C ALA A 627 18.07 -7.80 29.43
N PHE A 628 16.83 -7.60 28.99
CA PHE A 628 15.66 -8.30 29.51
C PHE A 628 14.65 -8.62 28.44
N ARG A 629 13.92 -9.74 28.62
CA ARG A 629 12.85 -10.13 27.71
C ARG A 629 11.56 -9.39 28.06
N LEU A 630 10.83 -8.94 27.03
CA LEU A 630 9.57 -8.21 27.21
C LEU A 630 8.49 -9.11 27.82
N ALA A 631 8.45 -10.39 27.45
CA ALA A 631 7.50 -11.34 28.01
C ALA A 631 7.64 -11.46 29.54
N ASP A 632 8.87 -11.65 30.03
CA ASP A 632 9.16 -11.80 31.46
C ASP A 632 8.85 -10.52 32.24
N LEU A 633 9.05 -9.34 31.60
CA LEU A 633 8.74 -8.06 32.21
C LEU A 633 7.22 -7.83 32.33
N LEU A 634 6.44 -8.23 31.34
CA LEU A 634 4.98 -8.10 31.34
C LEU A 634 4.30 -8.96 32.44
N GLU A 635 4.96 -10.02 32.92
CA GLU A 635 4.47 -10.85 34.03
C GLU A 635 4.70 -10.22 35.41
N LYS A 636 5.50 -9.14 35.50
CA LYS A 636 5.90 -8.52 36.80
C LYS A 636 4.96 -7.43 37.29
N GLY A 637 3.91 -7.04 36.51
CA GLY A 637 2.97 -6.01 36.93
C GLY A 637 1.82 -5.77 36.00
N ALA A 638 0.90 -4.88 36.39
CA ALA A 638 -0.25 -4.49 35.57
C ALA A 638 0.16 -3.49 34.48
N ALA A 639 -0.58 -3.44 33.38
CA ALA A 639 -0.28 -2.62 32.19
C ALA A 639 -0.05 -1.13 32.47
N GLY A 640 -0.71 -0.58 33.50
CA GLY A 640 -0.54 0.83 33.92
C GLY A 640 0.68 1.12 34.78
N GLU A 641 1.38 0.10 35.29
CA GLU A 641 2.53 0.25 36.17
C GLU A 641 3.79 0.65 35.39
N THR A 642 4.70 1.36 36.09
CA THR A 642 5.93 1.86 35.48
C THR A 642 7.09 0.94 35.85
N TYR A 643 7.91 0.61 34.85
CA TYR A 643 9.21 0.00 35.06
C TYR A 643 10.34 1.05 35.02
N LYS A 644 11.45 0.76 35.64
CA LYS A 644 12.62 1.62 35.67
C LYS A 644 13.88 0.78 35.78
N LEU A 645 14.76 0.87 34.78
CA LEU A 645 16.11 0.29 34.80
C LEU A 645 17.11 1.44 34.96
N THR A 646 17.89 1.43 36.01
CA THR A 646 18.91 2.45 36.30
C THR A 646 20.28 1.84 36.13
N HIS A 647 21.13 2.48 35.33
CA HIS A 647 22.57 2.24 35.29
C HIS A 647 23.28 3.38 36.06
N ASP A 648 24.20 3.05 36.98
CA ASP A 648 25.06 3.96 37.70
C ASP A 648 26.49 3.40 37.65
N GLY A 649 27.28 3.87 36.76
CA GLY A 649 28.56 3.28 36.41
C GLY A 649 28.37 1.79 36.02
N LYS A 650 29.02 0.89 36.73
CA LYS A 650 28.94 -0.56 36.52
C LYS A 650 27.77 -1.27 37.21
N THR A 651 26.94 -0.51 37.93
CA THR A 651 25.80 -1.08 38.66
C THR A 651 24.51 -0.90 37.91
N ALA A 652 23.62 -1.91 37.99
CA ALA A 652 22.28 -1.86 37.42
C ALA A 652 21.25 -2.16 38.53
N ALA A 653 20.18 -1.36 38.58
CA ALA A 653 19.05 -1.57 39.48
C ALA A 653 17.73 -1.51 38.67
N PHE A 654 16.79 -2.39 38.99
CA PHE A 654 15.50 -2.44 38.34
C PHE A 654 14.35 -2.34 39.36
N THR A 655 13.30 -1.61 38.95
CA THR A 655 12.04 -1.55 39.70
C THR A 655 10.86 -1.72 38.76
N ALA A 656 9.82 -2.42 39.22
CA ALA A 656 8.52 -2.49 38.57
C ALA A 656 7.44 -2.21 39.62
N GLY A 657 6.41 -1.39 39.28
CA GLY A 657 5.35 -1.00 40.22
C GLY A 657 5.86 -0.27 41.45
N GLY A 658 7.03 0.40 41.41
CA GLY A 658 7.64 1.10 42.53
C GLY A 658 8.34 0.21 43.57
N GLN A 659 8.33 -1.08 43.39
CA GLN A 659 9.04 -2.07 44.21
C GLN A 659 10.37 -2.45 43.55
N GLN A 660 11.44 -2.52 44.35
CA GLN A 660 12.70 -3.06 43.84
C GLN A 660 12.52 -4.56 43.64
N THR A 661 12.63 -4.98 42.39
CA THR A 661 12.43 -6.38 41.99
C THR A 661 13.80 -7.00 41.72
N ASP A 662 14.03 -8.19 42.29
CA ASP A 662 15.17 -9.00 41.88
C ASP A 662 14.95 -9.43 40.40
N ILE A 663 15.83 -8.95 39.54
CA ILE A 663 15.77 -9.19 38.08
C ILE A 663 16.79 -10.21 37.66
N SER A 664 17.44 -10.92 38.58
CA SER A 664 18.39 -12.00 38.24
C SER A 664 17.76 -13.05 37.30
N ASP A 665 16.42 -13.24 37.41
CA ASP A 665 15.64 -14.17 36.60
C ASP A 665 15.22 -13.60 35.22
N ILE A 666 15.24 -12.25 35.05
CA ILE A 666 14.79 -11.55 33.83
C ILE A 666 15.97 -11.05 33.02
N LEU A 667 17.10 -10.77 33.63
CA LEU A 667 18.32 -10.37 32.94
C LEU A 667 18.87 -11.56 32.16
N VAL A 668 18.93 -11.41 30.86
CA VAL A 668 19.61 -12.36 29.94
C VAL A 668 20.98 -11.78 29.61
N LYS A 669 21.95 -12.65 29.29
CA LYS A 669 23.22 -12.16 28.74
C LYS A 669 22.96 -11.30 27.51
N ALA A 670 23.58 -10.12 27.49
CA ALA A 670 23.55 -9.21 26.36
C ALA A 670 24.25 -9.83 25.16
#